data_98f0a0420ada429ce8365951b46e15b7
#
_entry.id   98f0a0420ada429ce8365951b46e15b7
#
_cell.length_a   1.000
_cell.length_b   1.000
_cell.length_c   1.000
_cell.angle_alpha   90.00
_cell.angle_beta   90.00
_cell.angle_gamma   90.00
#
_symmetry.space_group_name_H-M   'P 1'
#
loop_
_entity.id
_entity.type
_entity.pdbx_description
1 polymer ?
#
loop_
_entity_poly.entity_id
_entity_poly.type
_entity_poly.pdbx_seq_one_letter_code
_entity_poly.pdbx_strand_id
1 'polypeptide(L)'
;MTQPTVPTVRGDAWCRSDIDRFVLATQEALSITSTVALPIDADATSLMRRASFDLRGLPPSEAEIKAFAADPSDANFAAFVDRSLASEAFGERWGRHWLDLARYAETLAHEFDYDIPSAWRYREYVIDALNRDVPPARFVAEHLAGDLLEPRASMGLANAAPLATAWWFLGPATHAPVDVRQDEADRIAGAVDVVGRSLFGLSIACARCHDHKFDPIPARDFYAIAGVARNTRRVEGFIDTDARAATLANDARAALNNASIALGVAPQLHALDASIVTRIDDATDGGRAWSRAGHAFDASTALLALNDDGSLVLAESGTIDSARLDAQLVGSARSPAFPLTKRFLHLRVRGRESWIRTIIDNYWLDDRNGLLFEGMRRELPAPDASYAASDPRAYPWRIETFDMQRFIGERAYVELIDDRGGWIELDAIMESDESTASAVETWDVDGIASALELTTPLSEPIRVRAVGARDALRACSPPIRALVAEDSGAFDEPVHMRGSSRNYGELAPRAQLSILSAASTHAVALDGSGRLALAQSITDPATPYLWRTLANRVWLKLFGRGIAETPDDFGQLGAAPWSTELLDHLALKLARGATLKQLIREVVLTRAYRSAAGSTELPSSAWQPLPVRRLDAESIRDAMLVASGTLDASTGGRSVPVHLSEHMQGRGRPGASGPVDGASRRSVYLEVRRNFLDPFMQAFDQPLPSTTCGRRHASNVPAQSLALLNSELVHLLAARWGEQLSSGAQREMSDDARIDSMWYAAFARAPRTDERREAREFLTLERGARTDATADATADATTDASAQDSAAFTALAHALFCAKEFVFLR
;
A
#
# COMPACT_ATOMS: atom_id res chain seq x y z
N MET A 1 -8.97 18.18 -22.24
CA MET A 1 -8.70 17.28 -23.39
C MET A 1 -9.82 17.39 -24.40
N THR A 2 -9.50 17.44 -25.67
CA THR A 2 -10.48 17.38 -26.76
C THR A 2 -10.44 15.98 -27.39
N GLN A 3 -11.58 15.49 -27.87
CA GLN A 3 -11.64 14.19 -28.56
C GLN A 3 -10.82 14.26 -29.85
N PRO A 4 -9.75 13.49 -29.99
CA PRO A 4 -8.99 13.46 -31.23
C PRO A 4 -9.81 12.80 -32.35
N THR A 5 -9.65 13.32 -33.58
CA THR A 5 -10.20 12.64 -34.76
C THR A 5 -9.34 11.44 -35.09
N VAL A 6 -9.94 10.29 -35.29
CA VAL A 6 -9.21 9.08 -35.70
C VAL A 6 -8.62 9.33 -37.09
N PRO A 7 -7.30 9.20 -37.29
CA PRO A 7 -6.65 9.52 -38.54
C PRO A 7 -7.02 8.51 -39.63
N THR A 8 -7.13 8.99 -40.88
CA THR A 8 -7.20 8.15 -42.05
C THR A 8 -5.78 7.77 -42.47
N VAL A 9 -5.53 6.51 -42.68
CA VAL A 9 -4.21 5.94 -42.98
C VAL A 9 -4.26 5.18 -44.33
N ARG A 10 -3.14 5.15 -45.04
CA ARG A 10 -3.04 4.41 -46.32
C ARG A 10 -3.03 2.90 -46.08
N GLY A 11 -2.38 2.46 -45.00
CA GLY A 11 -2.28 1.06 -44.66
C GLY A 11 -3.42 0.55 -43.77
N ASP A 12 -4.66 1.03 -43.92
CA ASP A 12 -5.80 0.70 -43.04
C ASP A 12 -6.05 -0.81 -42.88
N ALA A 13 -5.74 -1.61 -43.89
CA ALA A 13 -5.83 -3.06 -43.84
C ALA A 13 -4.90 -3.73 -42.79
N TRP A 14 -3.85 -3.01 -42.35
CA TRP A 14 -2.99 -3.46 -41.23
C TRP A 14 -3.66 -3.24 -39.87
N CYS A 15 -4.51 -2.22 -39.76
CA CYS A 15 -5.12 -1.83 -38.50
C CYS A 15 -6.23 -2.78 -38.06
N ARG A 16 -6.31 -3.08 -36.77
CA ARG A 16 -7.39 -3.82 -36.09
C ARG A 16 -8.27 -2.91 -35.24
N SER A 17 -7.77 -1.72 -34.91
CA SER A 17 -8.44 -0.77 -34.04
C SER A 17 -8.07 0.68 -34.38
N ASP A 18 -8.78 1.64 -33.79
CA ASP A 18 -8.43 3.05 -33.90
C ASP A 18 -7.03 3.35 -33.31
N ILE A 19 -6.61 2.60 -32.27
CA ILE A 19 -5.26 2.71 -31.69
C ILE A 19 -4.21 2.42 -32.77
N ASP A 20 -4.42 1.38 -33.59
CA ASP A 20 -3.50 1.05 -34.69
C ASP A 20 -3.43 2.15 -35.73
N ARG A 21 -4.56 2.83 -36.00
CA ARG A 21 -4.58 3.97 -36.92
C ARG A 21 -3.75 5.14 -36.45
N PHE A 22 -3.83 5.48 -35.14
CA PHE A 22 -2.95 6.48 -34.53
C PHE A 22 -1.48 6.07 -34.60
N VAL A 23 -1.16 4.81 -34.32
CA VAL A 23 0.20 4.27 -34.43
C VAL A 23 0.71 4.39 -35.86
N LEU A 24 -0.05 3.92 -36.83
CA LEU A 24 0.35 3.90 -38.24
C LEU A 24 0.47 5.31 -38.84
N ALA A 25 -0.41 6.23 -38.42
CA ALA A 25 -0.36 7.63 -38.87
C ALA A 25 0.98 8.30 -38.56
N THR A 26 1.59 8.01 -37.39
CA THR A 26 2.91 8.55 -37.04
C THR A 26 4.02 8.03 -37.94
N GLN A 27 3.94 6.77 -38.36
CA GLN A 27 4.90 6.17 -39.27
C GLN A 27 4.73 6.69 -40.69
N GLU A 28 3.47 6.87 -41.16
CA GLU A 28 3.17 7.43 -42.46
C GLU A 28 3.59 8.91 -42.57
N ALA A 29 3.39 9.70 -41.52
CA ALA A 29 3.80 11.12 -41.49
C ALA A 29 5.31 11.29 -41.66
N LEU A 30 6.11 10.37 -41.15
CA LEU A 30 7.56 10.38 -41.32
C LEU A 30 8.05 9.65 -42.57
N SER A 31 7.14 9.23 -43.44
CA SER A 31 7.43 8.44 -44.67
C SER A 31 8.17 7.12 -44.38
N ILE A 32 8.10 6.60 -43.16
CA ILE A 32 8.77 5.38 -42.75
C ILE A 32 8.23 4.16 -43.50
N THR A 33 6.93 4.12 -43.73
CA THR A 33 6.26 3.00 -44.44
C THR A 33 6.67 2.84 -45.91
N SER A 34 7.35 3.85 -46.51
CA SER A 34 7.94 3.71 -47.82
C SER A 34 9.28 3.01 -47.85
N THR A 35 9.94 2.89 -46.67
CA THR A 35 11.30 2.35 -46.54
C THR A 35 11.38 1.14 -45.61
N VAL A 36 10.39 0.98 -44.71
CA VAL A 36 10.35 -0.12 -43.71
C VAL A 36 9.01 -0.84 -43.83
N ALA A 37 9.05 -2.17 -43.96
CA ALA A 37 7.84 -2.99 -43.99
C ALA A 37 7.10 -2.92 -42.65
N LEU A 38 5.76 -2.91 -42.71
CA LEU A 38 4.95 -2.97 -41.49
C LEU A 38 5.22 -4.26 -40.71
N PRO A 39 5.25 -4.20 -39.38
CA PRO A 39 5.51 -5.37 -38.58
C PRO A 39 4.45 -6.47 -38.81
N ILE A 40 4.91 -7.71 -38.92
CA ILE A 40 4.06 -8.89 -38.95
C ILE A 40 3.69 -9.32 -37.51
N ASP A 41 2.67 -10.15 -37.36
CA ASP A 41 2.33 -10.73 -36.06
C ASP A 41 3.49 -11.57 -35.53
N ALA A 42 3.69 -11.55 -34.22
CA ALA A 42 4.55 -12.47 -33.52
C ALA A 42 4.05 -13.92 -33.70
N ASP A 43 4.96 -14.88 -33.60
CA ASP A 43 4.54 -16.27 -33.55
C ASP A 43 3.68 -16.54 -32.31
N ALA A 44 2.86 -17.60 -32.36
CA ALA A 44 1.88 -17.92 -31.33
C ALA A 44 2.52 -18.06 -29.93
N THR A 45 3.70 -18.66 -29.82
CA THR A 45 4.37 -18.91 -28.54
C THR A 45 4.94 -17.63 -27.95
N SER A 46 5.58 -16.81 -28.76
CA SER A 46 6.09 -15.49 -28.35
C SER A 46 4.96 -14.56 -27.88
N LEU A 47 3.84 -14.53 -28.62
CA LEU A 47 2.67 -13.72 -28.28
C LEU A 47 2.04 -14.16 -26.95
N MET A 48 1.86 -15.48 -26.77
CA MET A 48 1.29 -16.04 -25.54
C MET A 48 2.19 -15.79 -24.33
N ARG A 49 3.51 -15.99 -24.48
CA ARG A 49 4.49 -15.73 -23.43
C ARG A 49 4.47 -14.26 -23.03
N ARG A 50 4.49 -13.34 -24.00
CA ARG A 50 4.41 -11.89 -23.77
C ARG A 50 3.15 -11.52 -23.00
N ALA A 51 1.98 -11.90 -23.52
CA ALA A 51 0.70 -11.55 -22.92
C ALA A 51 0.54 -12.14 -21.51
N SER A 52 1.02 -13.35 -21.26
CA SER A 52 0.99 -13.95 -19.93
C SER A 52 1.82 -13.18 -18.92
N PHE A 53 3.07 -12.85 -19.24
CA PHE A 53 3.92 -12.08 -18.34
C PHE A 53 3.42 -10.64 -18.13
N ASP A 54 2.88 -10.00 -19.16
CA ASP A 54 2.36 -8.64 -19.06
C ASP A 54 1.09 -8.56 -18.20
N LEU A 55 0.22 -9.55 -18.34
CA LEU A 55 -1.07 -9.55 -17.65
C LEU A 55 -1.02 -10.23 -16.27
N ARG A 56 -0.27 -11.33 -16.12
CA ARG A 56 -0.23 -12.16 -14.91
C ARG A 56 1.13 -12.16 -14.18
N GLY A 57 2.20 -11.72 -14.86
CA GLY A 57 3.58 -11.81 -14.33
C GLY A 57 4.12 -13.24 -14.22
N LEU A 58 3.45 -14.20 -14.85
CA LEU A 58 3.75 -15.62 -14.83
C LEU A 58 3.86 -16.17 -16.26
N PRO A 59 4.62 -17.25 -16.51
CA PRO A 59 4.60 -17.93 -17.80
C PRO A 59 3.22 -18.53 -18.09
N PRO A 60 2.86 -18.72 -19.37
CA PRO A 60 1.68 -19.48 -19.74
C PRO A 60 1.90 -20.97 -19.45
N SER A 61 0.85 -21.73 -19.15
CA SER A 61 0.92 -23.17 -19.03
C SER A 61 1.13 -23.85 -20.39
N GLU A 62 1.72 -25.04 -20.38
CA GLU A 62 1.89 -25.85 -21.59
C GLU A 62 0.56 -26.11 -22.32
N ALA A 63 -0.53 -26.34 -21.57
CA ALA A 63 -1.85 -26.53 -22.13
C ALA A 63 -2.37 -25.26 -22.86
N GLU A 64 -2.18 -24.08 -22.28
CA GLU A 64 -2.55 -22.80 -22.91
C GLU A 64 -1.77 -22.56 -24.21
N ILE A 65 -0.47 -22.87 -24.20
CA ILE A 65 0.40 -22.73 -25.38
C ILE A 65 -0.08 -23.66 -26.51
N LYS A 66 -0.27 -24.94 -26.20
CA LYS A 66 -0.70 -25.94 -27.19
C LYS A 66 -2.08 -25.63 -27.74
N ALA A 67 -3.02 -25.22 -26.90
CA ALA A 67 -4.36 -24.85 -27.30
C ALA A 67 -4.36 -23.65 -28.26
N PHE A 68 -3.57 -22.62 -27.97
CA PHE A 68 -3.47 -21.45 -28.84
C PHE A 68 -2.67 -21.73 -30.11
N ALA A 69 -1.63 -22.54 -30.05
CA ALA A 69 -0.87 -22.94 -31.25
C ALA A 69 -1.70 -23.77 -32.24
N ALA A 70 -2.68 -24.55 -31.74
CA ALA A 70 -3.61 -25.32 -32.57
C ALA A 70 -4.65 -24.44 -33.29
N ASP A 71 -5.06 -23.32 -32.66
CA ASP A 71 -5.97 -22.33 -33.26
C ASP A 71 -5.56 -20.89 -32.82
N PRO A 72 -4.63 -20.25 -33.55
CA PRO A 72 -4.14 -18.91 -33.23
C PRO A 72 -5.07 -17.78 -33.70
N SER A 73 -6.37 -18.01 -33.64
CA SER A 73 -7.38 -17.04 -34.04
C SER A 73 -7.44 -15.85 -33.08
N ASP A 74 -7.98 -14.72 -33.59
CA ASP A 74 -8.21 -13.52 -32.80
C ASP A 74 -9.18 -13.78 -31.64
N ALA A 75 -10.17 -14.65 -31.85
CA ALA A 75 -11.14 -15.03 -30.82
C ALA A 75 -10.48 -15.79 -29.67
N ASN A 76 -9.59 -16.74 -29.97
CA ASN A 76 -8.86 -17.50 -28.96
C ASN A 76 -7.85 -16.63 -28.21
N PHE A 77 -7.18 -15.70 -28.88
CA PHE A 77 -6.32 -14.73 -28.22
C PHE A 77 -7.12 -13.81 -27.28
N ALA A 78 -8.26 -13.26 -27.75
CA ALA A 78 -9.13 -12.44 -26.91
C ALA A 78 -9.64 -13.23 -25.68
N ALA A 79 -10.04 -14.49 -25.85
CA ALA A 79 -10.45 -15.34 -24.73
C ALA A 79 -9.32 -15.62 -23.73
N PHE A 80 -8.06 -15.75 -24.19
CA PHE A 80 -6.90 -15.85 -23.31
C PHE A 80 -6.66 -14.55 -22.54
N VAL A 81 -6.75 -13.41 -23.21
CA VAL A 81 -6.62 -12.09 -22.56
C VAL A 81 -7.71 -11.92 -21.50
N ASP A 82 -8.96 -12.25 -21.81
CA ASP A 82 -10.09 -12.13 -20.89
C ASP A 82 -9.89 -13.00 -19.64
N ARG A 83 -9.47 -14.26 -19.81
CA ARG A 83 -9.13 -15.14 -18.68
C ARG A 83 -7.97 -14.60 -17.85
N SER A 84 -6.95 -14.02 -18.49
CA SER A 84 -5.79 -13.45 -17.79
C SER A 84 -6.15 -12.21 -16.98
N LEU A 85 -7.03 -11.35 -17.50
CA LEU A 85 -7.57 -10.18 -16.79
C LEU A 85 -8.51 -10.56 -15.64
N ALA A 86 -9.19 -11.70 -15.73
CA ALA A 86 -10.05 -12.24 -14.67
C ALA A 86 -9.27 -12.99 -13.59
N SER A 87 -8.01 -13.34 -13.84
CA SER A 87 -7.16 -14.06 -12.88
C SER A 87 -6.72 -13.16 -11.72
N GLU A 88 -6.63 -13.72 -10.52
CA GLU A 88 -6.07 -13.01 -9.36
C GLU A 88 -4.61 -12.58 -9.57
N ALA A 89 -3.86 -13.31 -10.37
CA ALA A 89 -2.50 -12.96 -10.76
C ALA A 89 -2.41 -11.60 -11.49
N PHE A 90 -3.50 -11.12 -12.08
CA PHE A 90 -3.56 -9.78 -12.67
C PHE A 90 -3.33 -8.69 -11.63
N GLY A 91 -4.05 -8.72 -10.52
CA GLY A 91 -3.89 -7.75 -9.43
C GLY A 91 -2.51 -7.81 -8.80
N GLU A 92 -1.93 -9.01 -8.65
CA GLU A 92 -0.56 -9.20 -8.14
C GLU A 92 0.47 -8.55 -9.07
N ARG A 93 0.32 -8.75 -10.39
CA ARG A 93 1.20 -8.16 -11.42
C ARG A 93 1.06 -6.64 -11.51
N TRP A 94 -0.16 -6.16 -11.70
CA TRP A 94 -0.44 -4.73 -11.88
C TRP A 94 -0.36 -3.96 -10.57
N GLY A 95 -0.64 -4.64 -9.45
CA GLY A 95 -0.40 -4.12 -8.10
C GLY A 95 1.07 -3.81 -7.87
N ARG A 96 2.00 -4.68 -8.29
CA ARG A 96 3.43 -4.40 -8.17
C ARG A 96 3.84 -3.10 -8.89
N HIS A 97 3.26 -2.82 -10.04
CA HIS A 97 3.51 -1.56 -10.75
C HIS A 97 3.02 -0.33 -9.98
N TRP A 98 1.88 -0.43 -9.30
CA TRP A 98 1.37 0.64 -8.44
C TRP A 98 2.19 0.81 -7.16
N LEU A 99 2.62 -0.30 -6.56
CA LEU A 99 3.45 -0.29 -5.35
C LEU A 99 4.80 0.41 -5.56
N ASP A 100 5.37 0.39 -6.78
CA ASP A 100 6.56 1.17 -7.14
C ASP A 100 6.30 2.69 -7.08
N LEU A 101 5.11 3.13 -7.51
CA LEU A 101 4.71 4.53 -7.41
C LEU A 101 4.50 4.97 -5.96
N ALA A 102 3.92 4.09 -5.15
CA ALA A 102 3.65 4.32 -3.74
C ALA A 102 4.90 4.26 -2.85
N ARG A 103 6.07 3.92 -3.38
CA ARG A 103 7.31 3.69 -2.59
C ARG A 103 7.11 2.61 -1.53
N TYR A 104 6.32 1.59 -1.86
CA TYR A 104 5.93 0.56 -0.91
C TYR A 104 7.12 -0.15 -0.29
N ALA A 105 7.16 -0.11 1.03
CA ALA A 105 7.96 -0.97 1.87
C ALA A 105 7.25 -1.16 3.22
N GLU A 106 7.68 -2.14 3.97
CA GLU A 106 7.12 -2.48 5.27
C GLU A 106 7.96 -1.93 6.43
N THR A 107 8.98 -1.12 6.09
CA THR A 107 9.89 -0.49 7.05
C THR A 107 10.17 0.96 6.73
N LEU A 108 10.70 1.71 7.72
CA LEU A 108 10.94 3.15 7.63
C LEU A 108 12.33 3.52 7.09
N ALA A 109 13.26 2.55 6.92
CA ALA A 109 14.68 2.81 6.70
C ALA A 109 15.37 3.46 7.92
N HIS A 110 16.35 4.34 7.67
CA HIS A 110 17.19 4.97 8.68
C HIS A 110 18.04 3.93 9.45
N GLU A 111 18.51 4.24 10.66
CA GLU A 111 19.50 3.41 11.36
C GLU A 111 18.98 2.02 11.74
N PHE A 112 17.71 1.89 12.16
CA PHE A 112 17.17 0.67 12.74
C PHE A 112 16.11 -0.01 11.86
N ASP A 113 15.77 0.57 10.74
CA ASP A 113 14.80 0.03 9.76
C ASP A 113 13.51 -0.51 10.41
N TYR A 114 12.93 0.31 11.32
CA TYR A 114 11.72 -0.05 12.05
C TYR A 114 10.55 -0.39 11.14
N ASP A 115 9.76 -1.37 11.55
CA ASP A 115 8.58 -1.82 10.81
C ASP A 115 7.51 -0.73 10.74
N ILE A 116 6.82 -0.66 9.62
CA ILE A 116 5.57 0.08 9.47
C ILE A 116 4.44 -0.89 9.82
N PRO A 117 3.74 -0.72 10.96
CA PRO A 117 2.70 -1.66 11.36
C PRO A 117 1.64 -1.84 10.29
N SER A 118 1.32 -3.09 9.98
CA SER A 118 0.26 -3.45 9.04
C SER A 118 0.41 -2.89 7.61
N ALA A 119 1.60 -2.46 7.17
CA ALA A 119 1.83 -1.95 5.81
C ALA A 119 1.41 -2.96 4.72
N TRP A 120 1.57 -4.26 4.97
CA TRP A 120 1.16 -5.33 4.06
C TRP A 120 -0.34 -5.27 3.67
N ARG A 121 -1.21 -4.69 4.52
CA ARG A 121 -2.64 -4.54 4.21
C ARG A 121 -2.89 -3.54 3.07
N TYR A 122 -2.01 -2.55 2.91
CA TYR A 122 -2.06 -1.67 1.74
C TYR A 122 -1.76 -2.41 0.44
N ARG A 123 -0.77 -3.32 0.44
CA ARG A 123 -0.51 -4.21 -0.70
C ARG A 123 -1.75 -5.04 -1.04
N GLU A 124 -2.38 -5.66 -0.04
CA GLU A 124 -3.61 -6.43 -0.23
C GLU A 124 -4.74 -5.58 -0.83
N TYR A 125 -4.90 -4.37 -0.32
CA TYR A 125 -5.88 -3.43 -0.87
C TYR A 125 -5.62 -3.15 -2.35
N VAL A 126 -4.37 -2.87 -2.73
CA VAL A 126 -4.00 -2.55 -4.13
C VAL A 126 -4.30 -3.75 -5.04
N ILE A 127 -3.92 -4.96 -4.63
CA ILE A 127 -4.17 -6.20 -5.38
C ILE A 127 -5.68 -6.44 -5.54
N ASP A 128 -6.44 -6.36 -4.45
CA ASP A 128 -7.91 -6.55 -4.46
C ASP A 128 -8.62 -5.52 -5.34
N ALA A 129 -8.25 -4.24 -5.20
CA ALA A 129 -8.87 -3.15 -5.97
C ALA A 129 -8.67 -3.32 -7.48
N LEU A 130 -7.48 -3.75 -7.90
CA LEU A 130 -7.17 -4.03 -9.32
C LEU A 130 -7.86 -5.30 -9.81
N ASN A 131 -7.94 -6.36 -8.98
CA ASN A 131 -8.66 -7.57 -9.33
C ASN A 131 -10.16 -7.33 -9.50
N ARG A 132 -10.75 -6.50 -8.65
CA ARG A 132 -12.16 -6.08 -8.73
C ARG A 132 -12.42 -5.01 -9.78
N ASP A 133 -11.37 -4.55 -10.47
CA ASP A 133 -11.44 -3.53 -11.50
C ASP A 133 -12.11 -2.23 -11.01
N VAL A 134 -11.74 -1.80 -9.78
CA VAL A 134 -12.25 -0.55 -9.20
C VAL A 134 -11.99 0.60 -10.17
N PRO A 135 -13.02 1.42 -10.51
CA PRO A 135 -12.85 2.51 -11.48
C PRO A 135 -11.67 3.42 -11.12
N PRO A 136 -10.83 3.85 -12.06
CA PRO A 136 -9.61 4.62 -11.79
C PRO A 136 -9.84 5.88 -10.95
N ALA A 137 -10.94 6.61 -11.19
CA ALA A 137 -11.32 7.77 -10.38
C ALA A 137 -11.52 7.39 -8.91
N ARG A 138 -12.26 6.30 -8.66
CA ARG A 138 -12.53 5.81 -7.31
C ARG A 138 -11.26 5.28 -6.64
N PHE A 139 -10.43 4.53 -7.37
CA PHE A 139 -9.17 4.00 -6.89
C PHE A 139 -8.22 5.12 -6.42
N VAL A 140 -8.07 6.18 -7.22
CA VAL A 140 -7.25 7.35 -6.85
C VAL A 140 -7.87 8.13 -5.69
N ALA A 141 -9.19 8.34 -5.70
CA ALA A 141 -9.88 9.01 -4.61
C ALA A 141 -9.73 8.26 -3.27
N GLU A 142 -9.78 6.93 -3.28
CA GLU A 142 -9.55 6.11 -2.07
C GLU A 142 -8.11 6.27 -1.54
N HIS A 143 -7.08 6.41 -2.40
CA HIS A 143 -5.72 6.69 -1.95
C HIS A 143 -5.58 8.05 -1.26
N LEU A 144 -6.30 9.04 -1.72
CA LEU A 144 -6.24 10.39 -1.17
C LEU A 144 -7.10 10.56 0.09
N ALA A 145 -8.32 10.01 0.08
CA ALA A 145 -9.37 10.31 1.07
C ALA A 145 -10.31 9.12 1.30
N GLY A 146 -9.82 7.88 1.27
CA GLY A 146 -10.65 6.66 1.36
C GLY A 146 -11.46 6.54 2.65
N ASP A 147 -10.98 7.14 3.73
CA ASP A 147 -11.68 7.25 5.01
C ASP A 147 -12.86 8.26 5.00
N LEU A 148 -12.85 9.21 4.05
CA LEU A 148 -13.86 10.26 3.90
C LEU A 148 -14.89 9.94 2.80
N LEU A 149 -14.75 8.82 2.10
CA LEU A 149 -15.62 8.39 1.01
C LEU A 149 -16.69 7.40 1.51
N GLU A 150 -17.75 7.27 0.71
CA GLU A 150 -18.75 6.23 0.94
C GLU A 150 -18.10 4.85 1.09
N PRO A 151 -18.51 4.05 2.07
CA PRO A 151 -17.94 2.73 2.32
C PRO A 151 -17.96 1.81 1.10
N ARG A 152 -16.88 1.07 0.91
CA ARG A 152 -16.77 0.02 -0.09
C ARG A 152 -16.39 -1.30 0.58
N ALA A 153 -17.36 -2.20 0.71
CA ALA A 153 -17.12 -3.52 1.27
C ALA A 153 -16.23 -4.37 0.34
N SER A 154 -15.15 -4.92 0.87
CA SER A 154 -14.24 -5.80 0.17
C SER A 154 -13.33 -6.53 1.16
N MET A 155 -12.66 -7.62 0.73
CA MET A 155 -11.66 -8.34 1.51
C MET A 155 -12.19 -8.85 2.87
N GLY A 156 -13.49 -9.12 2.98
CA GLY A 156 -14.11 -9.45 4.26
C GLY A 156 -14.24 -8.27 5.24
N LEU A 157 -14.05 -7.04 4.75
CA LEU A 157 -14.19 -5.81 5.53
C LEU A 157 -15.47 -5.07 5.16
N ALA A 158 -16.09 -4.44 6.14
CA ALA A 158 -17.25 -3.57 5.92
C ALA A 158 -16.90 -2.35 5.06
N ASN A 159 -15.68 -1.83 5.21
CA ASN A 159 -15.13 -0.77 4.37
C ASN A 159 -13.62 -0.96 4.16
N ALA A 160 -13.19 -1.29 2.95
CA ALA A 160 -11.78 -1.43 2.58
C ALA A 160 -11.13 -0.11 2.12
N ALA A 161 -11.92 0.91 1.78
CA ALA A 161 -11.42 2.17 1.20
C ALA A 161 -10.37 2.89 2.07
N PRO A 162 -10.46 2.93 3.42
CA PRO A 162 -9.44 3.57 4.26
C PRO A 162 -8.05 2.94 4.12
N LEU A 163 -7.94 1.64 3.78
CA LEU A 163 -6.64 0.98 3.61
C LEU A 163 -5.78 1.64 2.53
N ALA A 164 -6.40 2.22 1.50
CA ALA A 164 -5.72 2.93 0.43
C ALA A 164 -4.91 4.13 0.95
N THR A 165 -5.41 4.80 1.97
CA THR A 165 -4.82 6.04 2.50
C THR A 165 -3.46 5.83 3.16
N ALA A 166 -3.07 4.57 3.44
CA ALA A 166 -1.74 4.25 3.96
C ALA A 166 -0.60 4.79 3.07
N TRP A 167 -0.82 4.96 1.77
CA TRP A 167 0.18 5.45 0.81
C TRP A 167 0.80 6.79 1.18
N TRP A 168 0.09 7.65 1.92
CA TRP A 168 0.61 8.92 2.43
C TRP A 168 1.85 8.74 3.31
N PHE A 169 1.99 7.57 3.95
CA PHE A 169 2.95 7.30 5.02
C PHE A 169 3.99 6.22 4.68
N LEU A 170 3.98 5.70 3.45
CA LEU A 170 4.89 4.64 3.01
C LEU A 170 6.27 5.16 2.57
N GLY A 171 6.63 6.40 2.84
CA GLY A 171 7.96 6.93 2.58
C GLY A 171 8.98 6.52 3.64
N PRO A 172 10.28 6.67 3.36
CA PRO A 172 11.31 6.59 4.39
C PRO A 172 11.10 7.71 5.41
N ALA A 173 11.42 7.44 6.68
CA ALA A 173 11.32 8.42 7.75
C ALA A 173 12.40 8.23 8.80
N THR A 174 12.85 9.34 9.38
CA THR A 174 13.77 9.34 10.52
C THR A 174 12.99 8.96 11.79
N HIS A 175 13.49 8.00 12.56
CA HIS A 175 12.80 7.54 13.77
C HIS A 175 13.07 8.42 15.00
N ALA A 176 14.15 9.19 15.02
CA ALA A 176 14.51 10.08 16.12
C ALA A 176 15.16 11.35 15.56
N PRO A 177 14.40 12.24 14.92
CA PRO A 177 14.94 13.44 14.33
C PRO A 177 15.43 14.44 15.40
N VAL A 178 16.59 15.03 15.17
CA VAL A 178 17.11 16.11 16.03
C VAL A 178 16.32 17.41 15.77
N ASP A 179 15.96 17.66 14.54
CA ASP A 179 15.12 18.77 14.10
C ASP A 179 13.78 18.22 13.58
N VAL A 180 12.79 18.17 14.48
CA VAL A 180 11.45 17.63 14.21
C VAL A 180 10.75 18.41 13.08
N ARG A 181 10.88 19.76 13.09
CA ARG A 181 10.27 20.63 12.05
C ARG A 181 10.86 20.37 10.67
N GLN A 182 12.17 20.22 10.60
CA GLN A 182 12.81 19.94 9.31
C GLN A 182 12.40 18.55 8.79
N ASP A 183 12.41 17.55 9.66
CA ASP A 183 12.03 16.18 9.27
C ASP A 183 10.55 16.10 8.87
N GLU A 184 9.65 16.78 9.56
CA GLU A 184 8.24 16.87 9.15
C GLU A 184 8.12 17.54 7.77
N ALA A 185 8.79 18.66 7.55
CA ALA A 185 8.80 19.34 6.25
C ALA A 185 9.33 18.46 5.12
N ASP A 186 10.31 17.60 5.41
CA ASP A 186 10.88 16.64 4.44
C ASP A 186 9.92 15.48 4.16
N ARG A 187 9.23 14.95 5.18
CA ARG A 187 8.18 13.93 5.01
C ARG A 187 7.00 14.45 4.19
N ILE A 188 6.55 15.67 4.47
CA ILE A 188 5.48 16.35 3.72
C ILE A 188 5.92 16.56 2.27
N ALA A 189 7.16 17.04 2.04
CA ALA A 189 7.69 17.18 0.68
C ALA A 189 7.72 15.85 -0.07
N GLY A 190 8.09 14.76 0.61
CA GLY A 190 8.01 13.41 0.06
C GLY A 190 6.57 12.97 -0.31
N ALA A 191 5.58 13.32 0.49
CA ALA A 191 4.17 13.04 0.19
C ALA A 191 3.67 13.87 -1.01
N VAL A 192 4.03 15.16 -1.09
CA VAL A 192 3.72 16.03 -2.24
C VAL A 192 4.39 15.51 -3.52
N ASP A 193 5.64 15.01 -3.43
CA ASP A 193 6.34 14.41 -4.58
C ASP A 193 5.61 13.17 -5.12
N VAL A 194 5.12 12.31 -4.22
CA VAL A 194 4.31 11.15 -4.63
C VAL A 194 3.03 11.57 -5.34
N VAL A 195 2.28 12.53 -4.80
CA VAL A 195 1.07 13.08 -5.44
C VAL A 195 1.43 13.67 -6.81
N GLY A 196 2.49 14.49 -6.87
CA GLY A 196 2.94 15.12 -8.09
C GLY A 196 3.28 14.13 -9.19
N ARG A 197 4.21 13.23 -8.91
CA ARG A 197 4.69 12.25 -9.89
C ARG A 197 3.67 11.17 -10.22
N SER A 198 2.98 10.64 -9.20
CA SER A 198 2.07 9.52 -9.41
C SER A 198 0.77 9.91 -10.09
N LEU A 199 0.20 11.06 -9.75
CA LEU A 199 -1.13 11.46 -10.19
C LEU A 199 -1.12 12.55 -11.26
N PHE A 200 -0.21 13.50 -11.15
CA PHE A 200 -0.10 14.58 -12.12
C PHE A 200 0.95 14.34 -13.21
N GLY A 201 1.94 13.46 -12.94
CA GLY A 201 3.12 13.36 -13.78
C GLY A 201 3.91 14.67 -13.81
N LEU A 202 4.05 15.36 -12.67
CA LEU A 202 4.73 16.63 -12.52
C LEU A 202 5.68 16.60 -11.34
N SER A 203 6.81 17.31 -11.46
CA SER A 203 7.84 17.44 -10.43
C SER A 203 7.54 18.58 -9.44
N ILE A 204 6.35 18.55 -8.80
CA ILE A 204 5.84 19.61 -7.90
C ILE A 204 6.82 19.90 -6.75
N ALA A 205 7.51 18.89 -6.23
CA ALA A 205 8.43 19.03 -5.12
C ALA A 205 9.60 20.01 -5.42
N CYS A 206 9.92 20.26 -6.68
CA CYS A 206 10.90 21.28 -7.08
C CYS A 206 10.48 22.70 -6.66
N ALA A 207 9.17 22.95 -6.51
CA ALA A 207 8.63 24.24 -6.09
C ALA A 207 8.70 24.47 -4.57
N ARG A 208 9.28 23.56 -3.77
CA ARG A 208 9.42 23.73 -2.32
C ARG A 208 10.24 24.96 -1.92
N CYS A 209 11.30 25.29 -2.66
CA CYS A 209 12.27 26.34 -2.26
C CYS A 209 12.07 27.65 -3.01
N HIS A 210 11.57 27.61 -4.21
CA HIS A 210 11.30 28.72 -5.13
C HIS A 210 10.30 28.28 -6.19
N ASP A 211 9.73 29.18 -6.95
CA ASP A 211 8.85 28.84 -8.07
C ASP A 211 9.54 27.84 -9.00
N HIS A 212 8.80 26.85 -9.50
CA HIS A 212 9.36 25.85 -10.39
C HIS A 212 10.06 26.50 -11.58
N LYS A 213 11.31 26.08 -11.85
CA LYS A 213 12.17 26.78 -12.82
C LYS A 213 11.61 26.82 -14.24
N PHE A 214 10.85 25.79 -14.63
CA PHE A 214 10.40 25.60 -16.01
C PHE A 214 8.87 25.54 -16.12
N ASP A 215 8.22 24.87 -15.19
CA ASP A 215 6.76 24.70 -15.21
C ASP A 215 6.06 25.84 -14.46
N PRO A 216 4.84 26.22 -14.83
CA PRO A 216 4.10 27.29 -14.17
C PRO A 216 3.51 26.83 -12.81
N ILE A 217 4.39 26.39 -11.93
CA ILE A 217 4.07 25.91 -10.56
C ILE A 217 4.77 26.83 -9.57
N PRO A 218 4.08 27.84 -9.01
CA PRO A 218 4.67 28.69 -7.98
C PRO A 218 4.91 27.91 -6.68
N ALA A 219 5.85 28.36 -5.86
CA ALA A 219 6.11 27.78 -4.53
C ALA A 219 4.83 27.70 -3.69
N ARG A 220 3.94 28.69 -3.80
CA ARG A 220 2.64 28.69 -3.12
C ARG A 220 1.79 27.46 -3.43
N ASP A 221 1.80 26.93 -4.65
CA ASP A 221 1.06 25.72 -5.03
C ASP A 221 1.62 24.47 -4.32
N PHE A 222 2.95 24.39 -4.16
CA PHE A 222 3.56 23.34 -3.35
C PHE A 222 3.03 23.38 -1.91
N TYR A 223 3.03 24.57 -1.28
CA TYR A 223 2.56 24.70 0.11
C TYR A 223 1.05 24.56 0.25
N ALA A 224 0.28 24.85 -0.77
CA ALA A 224 -1.15 24.57 -0.81
C ALA A 224 -1.45 23.06 -0.69
N ILE A 225 -0.71 22.21 -1.42
CA ILE A 225 -0.82 20.74 -1.30
C ILE A 225 -0.14 20.25 -0.01
N ALA A 226 0.99 20.87 0.39
CA ALA A 226 1.67 20.55 1.64
C ALA A 226 0.75 20.76 2.85
N GLY A 227 -0.08 21.79 2.85
CA GLY A 227 -1.11 22.04 3.85
C GLY A 227 -2.13 20.90 3.95
N VAL A 228 -2.52 20.29 2.82
CA VAL A 228 -3.37 19.10 2.82
C VAL A 228 -2.65 17.93 3.49
N ALA A 229 -1.40 17.66 3.10
CA ALA A 229 -0.60 16.59 3.68
C ALA A 229 -0.33 16.79 5.19
N ARG A 230 -0.10 18.04 5.63
CA ARG A 230 0.14 18.39 7.03
C ARG A 230 -1.09 18.19 7.92
N ASN A 231 -2.29 18.42 7.37
CA ASN A 231 -3.54 18.15 8.07
C ASN A 231 -4.01 16.71 7.97
N THR A 232 -3.13 15.82 7.46
CA THR A 232 -3.36 14.39 7.32
C THR A 232 -2.48 13.66 8.31
N ARG A 233 -3.05 13.08 9.35
CA ARG A 233 -2.31 12.32 10.35
C ARG A 233 -2.32 10.83 10.06
N ARG A 234 -1.23 10.19 10.43
CA ARG A 234 -1.06 8.74 10.43
C ARG A 234 -1.73 8.14 11.65
N VAL A 235 -2.58 7.14 11.46
CA VAL A 235 -3.21 6.42 12.56
C VAL A 235 -3.22 4.91 12.32
N GLU A 236 -3.28 4.13 13.41
CA GLU A 236 -3.69 2.74 13.36
C GLU A 236 -5.21 2.70 13.60
N GLY A 237 -5.96 2.72 12.50
CA GLY A 237 -7.41 2.65 12.54
C GLY A 237 -7.92 1.26 12.86
N PHE A 238 -9.14 1.16 13.37
CA PHE A 238 -9.90 -0.08 13.53
C PHE A 238 -10.93 -0.16 12.40
N ILE A 239 -10.89 -1.23 11.61
CA ILE A 239 -11.77 -1.42 10.46
C ILE A 239 -12.66 -2.63 10.73
N ASP A 240 -13.97 -2.44 10.67
CA ASP A 240 -14.94 -3.49 10.91
C ASP A 240 -14.89 -4.60 9.87
N THR A 241 -14.98 -5.81 10.35
CA THR A 241 -15.15 -7.02 9.54
C THR A 241 -16.63 -7.40 9.38
N ASP A 242 -17.51 -6.89 10.27
CA ASP A 242 -18.96 -7.06 10.20
C ASP A 242 -19.64 -5.71 9.90
N ALA A 243 -20.33 -5.62 8.78
CA ALA A 243 -21.02 -4.40 8.35
C ALA A 243 -22.11 -3.93 9.34
N ARG A 244 -22.58 -4.81 10.25
CA ARG A 244 -23.57 -4.47 11.25
C ARG A 244 -23.00 -3.73 12.46
N ALA A 245 -21.68 -3.86 12.71
CA ALA A 245 -21.03 -3.37 13.93
C ALA A 245 -21.27 -1.85 14.14
N ALA A 246 -21.03 -1.04 13.12
CA ALA A 246 -21.26 0.41 13.20
C ALA A 246 -22.73 0.77 13.48
N THR A 247 -23.69 0.04 12.90
CA THR A 247 -25.12 0.24 13.15
C THR A 247 -25.47 -0.11 14.58
N LEU A 248 -25.02 -1.26 15.09
CA LEU A 248 -25.26 -1.73 16.44
C LEU A 248 -24.65 -0.76 17.49
N ALA A 249 -23.45 -0.26 17.24
CA ALA A 249 -22.81 0.74 18.11
C ALA A 249 -23.59 2.04 18.15
N ASN A 250 -24.09 2.51 17.00
CA ASN A 250 -24.97 3.69 16.93
C ASN A 250 -26.31 3.47 17.66
N ASP A 251 -26.92 2.28 17.52
CA ASP A 251 -28.17 1.93 18.21
C ASP A 251 -27.96 1.91 19.74
N ALA A 252 -26.85 1.33 20.21
CA ALA A 252 -26.50 1.30 21.63
C ALA A 252 -26.30 2.71 22.19
N ARG A 253 -25.52 3.54 21.49
CA ARG A 253 -25.31 4.96 21.85
C ARG A 253 -26.62 5.74 21.88
N ALA A 254 -27.48 5.58 20.87
CA ALA A 254 -28.77 6.24 20.81
C ALA A 254 -29.67 5.78 21.95
N ALA A 255 -29.65 4.50 22.34
CA ALA A 255 -30.41 3.99 23.48
C ALA A 255 -29.97 4.66 24.80
N LEU A 256 -28.65 4.77 25.05
CA LEU A 256 -28.10 5.43 26.24
C LEU A 256 -28.44 6.93 26.27
N ASN A 257 -28.32 7.63 25.15
CA ASN A 257 -28.68 9.04 25.07
C ASN A 257 -30.16 9.26 25.31
N ASN A 258 -31.05 8.46 24.71
CA ASN A 258 -32.49 8.53 24.95
C ASN A 258 -32.85 8.22 26.40
N ALA A 259 -32.10 7.28 27.03
CA ALA A 259 -32.25 7.01 28.44
C ALA A 259 -31.93 8.26 29.31
N SER A 260 -30.81 8.93 29.01
CA SER A 260 -30.38 10.13 29.73
C SER A 260 -31.44 11.23 29.64
N ILE A 261 -32.02 11.44 28.46
CA ILE A 261 -33.10 12.42 28.24
C ILE A 261 -34.37 12.02 29.02
N ALA A 262 -34.81 10.77 28.93
CA ALA A 262 -36.01 10.28 29.58
C ALA A 262 -35.94 10.34 31.12
N LEU A 263 -34.72 10.19 31.67
CA LEU A 263 -34.48 10.25 33.11
C LEU A 263 -34.14 11.65 33.61
N GLY A 264 -34.14 12.68 32.73
CA GLY A 264 -33.83 14.07 33.08
C GLY A 264 -32.39 14.27 33.56
N VAL A 265 -31.46 13.41 33.17
CA VAL A 265 -30.05 13.52 33.55
C VAL A 265 -29.44 14.73 32.85
N ALA A 266 -28.90 15.66 33.63
CA ALA A 266 -28.18 16.82 33.08
C ALA A 266 -26.68 16.70 33.30
N PRO A 267 -25.85 17.20 32.38
CA PRO A 267 -24.40 17.24 32.57
C PRO A 267 -24.02 18.02 33.84
N GLN A 268 -23.13 17.44 34.64
CA GLN A 268 -22.51 18.16 35.77
C GLN A 268 -21.07 18.43 35.38
N LEU A 269 -20.69 19.70 35.28
CA LEU A 269 -19.36 20.11 34.89
C LEU A 269 -18.50 20.39 36.14
N HIS A 270 -17.31 19.82 36.20
CA HIS A 270 -16.34 20.14 37.23
C HIS A 270 -15.62 21.45 36.91
N ALA A 271 -15.56 22.34 37.90
CA ALA A 271 -14.80 23.59 37.80
C ALA A 271 -13.33 23.32 38.12
N LEU A 272 -12.42 23.74 37.24
CA LEU A 272 -11.00 23.72 37.45
C LEU A 272 -10.49 25.07 37.92
N ASP A 273 -9.42 25.08 38.75
CA ASP A 273 -8.74 26.34 39.10
C ASP A 273 -7.85 26.78 37.94
N ALA A 274 -8.35 27.67 37.11
CA ALA A 274 -7.69 28.22 35.93
C ALA A 274 -6.42 29.06 36.24
N SER A 275 -6.12 29.28 37.52
CA SER A 275 -4.98 30.12 37.93
C SER A 275 -3.61 29.42 37.80
N ILE A 276 -3.58 28.08 37.75
CA ILE A 276 -2.34 27.28 37.78
C ILE A 276 -2.11 26.50 36.46
N VAL A 277 -3.16 26.07 35.79
CA VAL A 277 -3.10 25.22 34.60
C VAL A 277 -3.87 25.83 33.43
N THR A 278 -3.26 25.79 32.27
CA THR A 278 -3.97 26.09 31.01
C THR A 278 -4.65 24.81 30.54
N ARG A 279 -5.95 24.78 30.49
CA ARG A 279 -6.73 23.67 29.98
C ARG A 279 -6.68 23.69 28.45
N ILE A 280 -6.28 22.55 27.85
CA ILE A 280 -6.23 22.37 26.38
C ILE A 280 -7.52 21.73 25.90
N ASP A 281 -7.98 20.70 26.63
CA ASP A 281 -9.24 20.01 26.33
C ASP A 281 -9.84 19.54 27.64
N ASP A 282 -11.12 19.85 27.82
CA ASP A 282 -11.84 19.54 29.05
C ASP A 282 -12.84 18.39 28.85
N ALA A 283 -12.89 17.82 27.68
CA ALA A 283 -13.90 16.82 27.32
C ALA A 283 -15.37 17.21 27.72
N THR A 284 -15.60 18.47 28.11
CA THR A 284 -16.93 18.94 28.58
C THR A 284 -18.00 18.85 27.50
N ASP A 285 -17.60 18.84 26.22
CA ASP A 285 -18.48 18.53 25.09
C ASP A 285 -18.60 17.01 24.86
N GLY A 286 -18.04 16.19 25.76
CA GLY A 286 -17.93 14.73 25.63
C GLY A 286 -16.95 14.31 24.54
N GLY A 287 -15.95 15.15 24.24
CA GLY A 287 -14.96 14.87 23.21
C GLY A 287 -15.57 14.82 21.81
N ARG A 288 -16.57 15.66 21.49
CA ARG A 288 -17.20 15.72 20.16
C ARG A 288 -16.21 16.02 19.05
N ALA A 289 -15.19 16.83 19.36
CA ALA A 289 -14.10 17.13 18.44
C ALA A 289 -13.06 16.00 18.33
N TRP A 290 -13.15 14.99 19.17
CA TRP A 290 -12.25 13.83 19.13
C TRP A 290 -12.64 12.85 18.02
N SER A 291 -11.68 12.41 17.28
CA SER A 291 -11.89 11.30 16.33
C SER A 291 -11.84 9.95 17.05
N ARG A 292 -12.61 9.01 16.57
CA ARG A 292 -12.76 7.67 17.15
C ARG A 292 -12.62 6.61 16.09
N ALA A 293 -12.04 5.47 16.47
CA ALA A 293 -11.97 4.29 15.62
C ALA A 293 -12.21 3.04 16.48
N GLY A 294 -12.89 2.04 15.93
CA GLY A 294 -13.44 0.93 16.70
C GLY A 294 -14.65 1.38 17.53
N HIS A 295 -15.09 0.57 18.49
CA HIS A 295 -16.36 0.77 19.16
C HIS A 295 -16.27 1.05 20.67
N ALA A 296 -15.06 0.98 21.26
CA ALA A 296 -14.89 1.23 22.69
C ALA A 296 -15.35 2.65 23.10
N PHE A 297 -15.10 3.65 22.26
CA PHE A 297 -15.39 5.05 22.56
C PHE A 297 -16.70 5.59 21.95
N ASP A 298 -17.50 4.75 21.28
CA ASP A 298 -18.71 5.22 20.58
C ASP A 298 -19.74 5.84 21.51
N ALA A 299 -19.86 5.35 22.72
CA ALA A 299 -20.79 5.88 23.71
C ALA A 299 -20.15 6.88 24.70
N SER A 300 -18.92 7.31 24.50
CA SER A 300 -18.15 8.15 25.46
C SER A 300 -18.81 9.48 25.82
N THR A 301 -19.78 9.98 25.04
CA THR A 301 -20.55 11.20 25.30
C THR A 301 -21.86 10.97 26.08
N ALA A 302 -22.23 9.69 26.29
CA ALA A 302 -23.48 9.39 27.01
C ALA A 302 -23.33 9.71 28.51
N LEU A 303 -24.38 10.25 29.12
CA LEU A 303 -24.43 10.54 30.57
C LEU A 303 -24.78 9.31 31.41
N LEU A 304 -25.10 8.22 30.74
CA LEU A 304 -25.31 6.89 31.34
C LEU A 304 -24.28 5.89 30.78
N ALA A 305 -23.89 4.95 31.61
CA ALA A 305 -23.09 3.83 31.23
C ALA A 305 -23.80 2.52 31.55
N LEU A 306 -23.43 1.46 30.85
CA LEU A 306 -23.97 0.12 31.02
C LEU A 306 -22.91 -0.73 31.72
N ASN A 307 -23.26 -1.28 32.89
CA ASN A 307 -22.41 -2.23 33.59
C ASN A 307 -22.45 -3.63 32.94
N ASP A 308 -21.52 -4.51 33.32
CA ASP A 308 -21.46 -5.88 32.81
C ASP A 308 -22.73 -6.69 33.07
N ASP A 309 -23.40 -6.47 34.22
CA ASP A 309 -24.67 -7.08 34.58
C ASP A 309 -25.90 -6.49 33.83
N GLY A 310 -25.67 -5.49 32.99
CA GLY A 310 -26.68 -4.78 32.21
C GLY A 310 -27.45 -3.72 33.02
N SER A 311 -26.99 -3.33 34.22
CA SER A 311 -27.54 -2.20 34.95
C SER A 311 -27.09 -0.88 34.34
N LEU A 312 -27.99 0.12 34.35
CA LEU A 312 -27.66 1.50 33.94
C LEU A 312 -27.18 2.27 35.16
N VAL A 313 -26.08 2.96 35.02
CA VAL A 313 -25.51 3.83 36.05
C VAL A 313 -25.22 5.22 35.50
N LEU A 314 -25.20 6.21 36.37
CA LEU A 314 -24.81 7.56 36.01
C LEU A 314 -23.30 7.57 35.69
N ALA A 315 -22.94 8.10 34.53
CA ALA A 315 -21.54 8.24 34.12
C ALA A 315 -21.03 9.64 34.51
N GLU A 316 -19.74 9.79 34.74
CA GLU A 316 -19.13 11.11 34.89
C GLU A 316 -19.29 11.90 33.61
N SER A 317 -19.86 13.12 33.73
CA SER A 317 -20.03 13.98 32.55
C SER A 317 -18.73 14.72 32.26
N GLY A 318 -18.49 14.98 30.98
CA GLY A 318 -17.31 15.71 30.54
C GLY A 318 -16.05 14.83 30.42
N THR A 319 -16.17 13.50 30.57
CA THR A 319 -15.05 12.56 30.40
C THR A 319 -15.15 11.80 29.07
N ILE A 320 -14.04 11.26 28.61
CA ILE A 320 -13.94 10.35 27.47
C ILE A 320 -13.62 8.96 28.01
N ASP A 321 -14.57 8.05 27.91
CA ASP A 321 -14.54 6.73 28.59
C ASP A 321 -14.80 5.60 27.57
N SER A 322 -13.89 4.64 27.49
CA SER A 322 -14.01 3.47 26.63
C SER A 322 -14.98 2.41 27.17
N ALA A 323 -15.26 2.42 28.47
CA ALA A 323 -16.12 1.42 29.12
C ALA A 323 -17.60 1.86 29.25
N ARG A 324 -18.01 2.99 28.65
CA ARG A 324 -19.41 3.48 28.74
C ARG A 324 -20.44 2.47 28.29
N LEU A 325 -20.14 1.76 27.20
CA LEU A 325 -20.99 0.72 26.67
C LEU A 325 -20.53 -0.65 27.16
N ASP A 326 -19.22 -0.91 27.10
CA ASP A 326 -18.65 -2.22 27.40
C ASP A 326 -17.12 -2.18 27.44
N ALA A 327 -16.51 -2.65 28.52
CA ALA A 327 -15.06 -2.73 28.68
C ALA A 327 -14.38 -3.80 27.79
N GLN A 328 -15.14 -4.67 27.10
CA GLN A 328 -14.59 -5.67 26.18
C GLN A 328 -14.50 -5.18 24.73
N LEU A 329 -15.09 -4.04 24.42
CA LEU A 329 -14.98 -3.42 23.11
C LEU A 329 -13.59 -2.82 22.93
N VAL A 330 -13.10 -2.86 21.70
CA VAL A 330 -11.80 -2.29 21.35
C VAL A 330 -11.95 -1.03 20.53
N GLY A 331 -11.01 -0.09 20.69
CA GLY A 331 -11.03 1.14 19.92
C GLY A 331 -9.94 2.12 20.36
N SER A 332 -9.95 3.27 19.73
CA SER A 332 -9.10 4.41 20.08
C SER A 332 -9.84 5.73 19.94
N ALA A 333 -9.44 6.71 20.74
CA ALA A 333 -9.91 8.09 20.63
C ALA A 333 -8.71 9.03 20.56
N ARG A 334 -8.79 10.07 19.71
CA ARG A 334 -7.71 11.02 19.45
C ARG A 334 -8.19 12.44 19.59
N SER A 335 -7.46 13.24 20.37
CA SER A 335 -7.77 14.65 20.51
C SER A 335 -7.54 15.43 19.19
N PRO A 336 -8.15 16.60 19.04
CA PRO A 336 -7.66 17.60 18.11
C PRO A 336 -6.19 17.90 18.35
N ALA A 337 -5.45 18.30 17.31
CA ALA A 337 -4.07 18.75 17.46
C ALA A 337 -4.03 20.14 18.12
N PHE A 338 -3.15 20.34 19.09
CA PHE A 338 -2.92 21.57 19.81
C PHE A 338 -1.45 21.98 19.84
N PRO A 339 -1.11 23.27 19.92
CA PRO A 339 0.26 23.73 20.08
C PRO A 339 0.72 23.49 21.53
N LEU A 340 1.96 23.01 21.71
CA LEU A 340 2.60 22.89 23.01
C LEU A 340 3.19 24.24 23.42
N THR A 341 2.67 24.81 24.51
CA THR A 341 3.05 26.15 24.97
C THR A 341 3.82 26.12 26.30
N LYS A 342 3.66 25.06 27.08
CA LYS A 342 4.25 24.87 28.39
C LYS A 342 5.14 23.62 28.44
N ARG A 343 5.97 23.55 29.48
CA ARG A 343 6.92 22.45 29.64
C ARG A 343 6.26 21.11 29.91
N PHE A 344 5.22 21.07 30.75
CA PHE A 344 4.61 19.83 31.14
C PHE A 344 3.18 19.71 30.63
N LEU A 345 2.87 18.53 30.09
CA LEU A 345 1.54 18.10 29.71
C LEU A 345 1.05 17.12 30.75
N HIS A 346 -0.10 17.40 31.36
CA HIS A 346 -0.72 16.58 32.39
C HIS A 346 -2.05 16.02 31.89
N LEU A 347 -2.26 14.73 32.05
CA LEU A 347 -3.50 14.05 31.76
C LEU A 347 -4.10 13.47 33.02
N ARG A 348 -5.32 13.82 33.37
CA ARG A 348 -6.07 13.22 34.46
C ARG A 348 -6.82 12.00 33.92
N VAL A 349 -6.37 10.81 34.33
CA VAL A 349 -6.85 9.54 33.79
C VAL A 349 -7.09 8.49 34.86
N ARG A 350 -7.93 7.50 34.56
CA ARG A 350 -8.05 6.23 35.26
C ARG A 350 -8.28 5.10 34.27
N GLY A 351 -8.01 3.87 34.65
CA GLY A 351 -8.18 2.73 33.76
C GLY A 351 -7.18 1.62 34.01
N ARG A 352 -7.22 0.58 33.19
CA ARG A 352 -6.35 -0.58 33.24
C ARG A 352 -6.13 -1.16 31.84
N GLU A 353 -5.00 -1.86 31.64
CA GLU A 353 -4.69 -2.64 30.43
C GLU A 353 -4.97 -1.89 29.13
N SER A 354 -4.71 -0.59 29.15
CA SER A 354 -4.94 0.35 28.04
C SER A 354 -3.74 1.29 27.92
N TRP A 355 -3.74 2.15 26.90
CA TRP A 355 -2.58 2.96 26.57
C TRP A 355 -2.96 4.43 26.41
N ILE A 356 -2.03 5.29 26.76
CA ILE A 356 -2.01 6.70 26.43
C ILE A 356 -0.79 6.97 25.57
N ARG A 357 -0.95 7.66 24.48
CA ARG A 357 0.15 8.14 23.64
C ARG A 357 0.04 9.64 23.43
N THR A 358 1.13 10.37 23.60
CA THR A 358 1.26 11.75 23.14
C THR A 358 2.11 11.75 21.88
N ILE A 359 1.57 12.26 20.79
CA ILE A 359 2.16 12.22 19.46
C ILE A 359 2.51 13.64 19.05
N ILE A 360 3.78 13.86 18.70
CA ILE A 360 4.33 15.16 18.30
C ILE A 360 4.49 15.19 16.79
N ASP A 361 3.81 16.09 16.08
CA ASP A 361 3.89 16.26 14.62
C ASP A 361 3.84 14.95 13.82
N ASN A 362 2.93 14.04 14.20
CA ASN A 362 2.74 12.70 13.62
C ASN A 362 3.89 11.70 13.86
N TYR A 363 4.76 11.93 14.83
CA TYR A 363 5.79 10.97 15.23
C TYR A 363 5.29 9.99 16.28
N TRP A 364 5.30 8.71 15.92
CA TRP A 364 4.95 7.57 16.80
C TRP A 364 6.21 6.91 17.34
N LEU A 365 6.96 7.56 18.17
CA LEU A 365 8.34 7.17 18.34
C LEU A 365 8.64 6.43 19.62
N ASP A 366 7.74 6.50 20.59
CA ASP A 366 7.96 5.91 21.90
C ASP A 366 8.00 4.39 21.89
N ASP A 367 7.30 3.77 20.95
CA ASP A 367 7.27 2.32 20.84
C ASP A 367 8.61 1.70 20.37
N ARG A 368 9.58 2.52 19.93
CA ARG A 368 10.73 2.06 19.14
C ARG A 368 12.07 2.65 19.54
N ASN A 369 12.12 3.85 20.07
CA ASN A 369 13.36 4.50 20.45
C ASN A 369 13.20 5.47 21.61
N GLY A 370 13.68 5.06 22.79
CA GLY A 370 13.65 5.85 24.00
C GLY A 370 14.60 7.05 24.06
N LEU A 371 15.49 7.29 23.06
CA LEU A 371 16.51 8.33 23.19
C LEU A 371 15.95 9.75 23.18
N LEU A 372 15.00 10.07 22.28
CA LEU A 372 14.43 11.41 22.14
C LEU A 372 12.98 11.52 22.61
N PHE A 373 12.26 10.42 22.62
CA PHE A 373 10.81 10.37 22.84
C PHE A 373 10.44 9.41 23.97
N GLU A 374 11.40 9.09 24.84
CA GLU A 374 11.17 8.25 26.01
C GLU A 374 10.02 8.83 26.85
N GLY A 375 9.09 7.98 27.18
CA GLY A 375 7.95 8.31 28.01
C GLY A 375 6.79 9.00 27.35
N MET A 376 6.73 9.12 26.02
CA MET A 376 5.55 9.65 25.29
C MET A 376 4.41 8.65 25.25
N ARG A 377 4.62 7.42 25.62
CA ARG A 377 3.62 6.36 25.80
C ARG A 377 3.54 5.97 27.27
N ARG A 378 2.35 5.75 27.78
CA ARG A 378 2.07 5.22 29.11
C ARG A 378 1.12 4.05 29.00
N GLU A 379 1.49 2.94 29.64
CA GLU A 379 0.58 1.81 29.83
C GLU A 379 -0.14 1.97 31.16
N LEU A 380 -1.45 1.80 31.16
CA LEU A 380 -2.22 1.68 32.37
C LEU A 380 -2.13 0.23 32.84
N PRO A 381 -1.45 -0.07 33.96
CA PRO A 381 -1.15 -1.43 34.36
C PRO A 381 -2.41 -2.24 34.66
N ALA A 382 -2.26 -3.57 34.65
CA ALA A 382 -3.27 -4.47 35.17
C ALA A 382 -3.58 -4.13 36.67
N PRO A 383 -4.79 -4.39 37.13
CA PRO A 383 -5.18 -4.07 38.50
C PRO A 383 -4.30 -4.82 39.50
N ASP A 384 -3.87 -4.12 40.57
CA ASP A 384 -3.38 -4.76 41.74
C ASP A 384 -4.51 -5.61 42.35
N ALA A 385 -4.16 -6.79 42.92
CA ALA A 385 -5.12 -7.72 43.53
C ALA A 385 -5.97 -7.12 44.68
N SER A 386 -5.64 -5.91 45.14
CA SER A 386 -6.39 -5.14 46.11
C SER A 386 -7.64 -4.45 45.58
N TYR A 387 -7.78 -4.28 44.27
CA TYR A 387 -8.98 -3.69 43.62
C TYR A 387 -9.93 -4.78 43.18
N ALA A 388 -11.15 -4.76 43.74
CA ALA A 388 -12.18 -5.70 43.35
C ALA A 388 -12.52 -5.57 41.85
N ALA A 389 -12.45 -6.65 41.12
CA ALA A 389 -12.64 -6.71 39.67
C ALA A 389 -14.06 -6.33 39.18
N SER A 390 -14.97 -5.94 40.03
CA SER A 390 -16.40 -5.84 39.76
C SER A 390 -16.91 -4.45 39.41
N ASP A 391 -16.17 -3.38 39.73
CA ASP A 391 -16.61 -2.00 39.40
C ASP A 391 -15.44 -1.25 38.71
N PRO A 392 -15.54 -0.98 37.39
CA PRO A 392 -14.55 -0.18 36.67
C PRO A 392 -14.33 1.21 37.27
N ARG A 393 -15.33 1.74 37.99
CA ARG A 393 -15.29 3.10 38.55
C ARG A 393 -14.63 3.20 39.93
N ALA A 394 -14.31 2.06 40.54
CA ALA A 394 -13.58 2.03 41.80
C ALA A 394 -12.09 2.39 41.67
N TYR A 395 -11.58 2.54 40.41
CA TYR A 395 -10.18 2.92 40.18
C TYR A 395 -9.94 4.40 40.50
N PRO A 396 -8.88 4.72 41.25
CA PRO A 396 -8.56 6.11 41.58
C PRO A 396 -8.10 6.86 40.32
N TRP A 397 -8.47 8.13 40.24
CA TRP A 397 -7.89 9.06 39.29
C TRP A 397 -6.39 9.24 39.57
N ARG A 398 -5.61 9.37 38.51
CA ARG A 398 -4.18 9.67 38.55
C ARG A 398 -3.81 10.71 37.53
N ILE A 399 -2.68 11.38 37.73
CA ILE A 399 -2.13 12.34 36.80
C ILE A 399 -0.94 11.70 36.08
N GLU A 400 -1.03 11.53 34.77
CA GLU A 400 0.09 11.18 33.93
C GLU A 400 0.75 12.46 33.41
N THR A 401 2.04 12.62 33.65
CA THR A 401 2.79 13.84 33.30
C THR A 401 3.87 13.53 32.25
N PHE A 402 3.93 14.36 31.20
CA PHE A 402 4.89 14.28 30.11
C PHE A 402 5.74 15.56 30.09
N ASP A 403 7.09 15.45 30.03
CA ASP A 403 7.99 16.60 29.85
C ASP A 403 8.11 16.95 28.39
N MET A 404 7.51 18.05 27.99
CA MET A 404 7.44 18.56 26.61
C MET A 404 8.48 19.64 26.31
N GLN A 405 9.47 19.86 27.18
CA GLN A 405 10.42 20.97 27.05
C GLN A 405 11.09 21.04 25.66
N ARG A 406 11.38 19.88 25.06
CA ARG A 406 12.03 19.80 23.73
C ARG A 406 11.11 20.16 22.57
N PHE A 407 9.79 20.12 22.81
CA PHE A 407 8.77 20.20 21.78
C PHE A 407 7.91 21.47 21.92
N ILE A 408 8.31 22.41 22.76
CA ILE A 408 7.60 23.69 22.90
C ILE A 408 7.56 24.41 21.56
N GLY A 409 6.33 24.76 21.12
CA GLY A 409 6.06 25.38 19.83
C GLY A 409 5.76 24.39 18.70
N GLU A 410 5.90 23.08 18.93
CA GLU A 410 5.40 22.04 18.04
C GLU A 410 3.93 21.76 18.33
N ARG A 411 3.28 20.93 17.50
CA ARG A 411 1.90 20.48 17.72
C ARG A 411 1.91 19.07 18.24
N ALA A 412 0.96 18.79 19.12
CA ALA A 412 0.75 17.46 19.65
C ALA A 412 -0.73 17.08 19.62
N TYR A 413 -1.00 15.82 19.75
CA TYR A 413 -2.30 15.30 20.10
C TYR A 413 -2.15 14.10 21.03
N VAL A 414 -3.20 13.82 21.80
CA VAL A 414 -3.28 12.67 22.71
C VAL A 414 -4.11 11.59 22.06
N GLU A 415 -3.63 10.36 22.12
CA GLU A 415 -4.35 9.17 21.70
C GLU A 415 -4.58 8.25 22.89
N LEU A 416 -5.83 7.85 23.10
CA LEU A 416 -6.25 6.82 24.03
C LEU A 416 -6.49 5.54 23.24
N ILE A 417 -5.94 4.41 23.70
CA ILE A 417 -6.07 3.12 23.01
C ILE A 417 -6.53 2.06 24.00
N ASP A 418 -7.64 1.42 23.68
CA ASP A 418 -8.19 0.26 24.36
C ASP A 418 -8.25 -0.89 23.37
N ASP A 419 -7.27 -1.79 23.45
CA ASP A 419 -7.08 -2.89 22.50
C ASP A 419 -6.86 -4.27 23.16
N ARG A 420 -7.01 -4.36 24.51
CA ARG A 420 -6.66 -5.57 25.28
C ARG A 420 -7.75 -6.04 26.25
N GLY A 421 -8.95 -5.49 26.15
CA GLY A 421 -10.05 -5.81 27.07
C GLY A 421 -9.89 -5.13 28.43
N GLY A 422 -9.13 -4.04 28.48
CA GLY A 422 -9.06 -3.09 29.58
C GLY A 422 -10.12 -2.03 29.48
N TRP A 423 -9.81 -0.84 29.95
CA TRP A 423 -10.59 0.38 29.75
C TRP A 423 -9.78 1.60 30.15
N ILE A 424 -10.16 2.77 29.63
CA ILE A 424 -9.54 4.05 29.95
C ILE A 424 -10.59 5.14 29.99
N GLU A 425 -10.51 6.02 30.99
CA GLU A 425 -11.27 7.25 31.12
C GLU A 425 -10.34 8.44 31.29
N LEU A 426 -10.53 9.47 30.48
CA LEU A 426 -9.82 10.74 30.53
C LEU A 426 -10.79 11.84 30.90
N ASP A 427 -10.41 12.68 31.87
CA ASP A 427 -11.17 13.86 32.29
C ASP A 427 -10.63 15.14 31.67
N ALA A 428 -9.30 15.36 31.68
CA ALA A 428 -8.74 16.62 31.18
C ALA A 428 -7.30 16.45 30.67
N ILE A 429 -6.96 17.33 29.70
CA ILE A 429 -5.61 17.59 29.22
C ILE A 429 -5.22 19.01 29.61
N MET A 430 -4.07 19.18 30.26
CA MET A 430 -3.63 20.44 30.84
C MET A 430 -2.15 20.69 30.59
N GLU A 431 -1.75 21.94 30.50
CA GLU A 431 -0.35 22.38 30.42
C GLU A 431 0.06 23.21 31.64
N SER A 432 1.28 23.01 32.12
CA SER A 432 1.90 23.88 33.14
C SER A 432 3.42 23.94 32.98
N ASP A 433 4.07 24.87 33.68
CA ASP A 433 5.54 24.92 33.79
C ASP A 433 6.05 24.17 35.05
N GLU A 434 5.16 23.59 35.85
CA GLU A 434 5.48 22.85 37.06
C GLU A 434 5.44 21.33 36.85
N SER A 435 6.48 20.63 37.35
CA SER A 435 6.62 19.20 37.14
C SER A 435 5.80 18.33 38.09
N THR A 436 5.30 18.91 39.19
CA THR A 436 4.59 18.17 40.23
C THR A 436 3.08 18.33 40.10
N ALA A 437 2.41 17.20 40.24
CA ALA A 437 0.94 17.13 40.31
C ALA A 437 0.34 17.88 41.53
N SER A 438 1.11 18.38 42.45
CA SER A 438 0.61 19.09 43.65
C SER A 438 -0.19 20.34 43.35
N ALA A 439 0.04 21.00 42.21
CA ALA A 439 -0.80 22.07 41.68
C ALA A 439 -2.16 21.59 41.15
N VAL A 440 -2.27 20.28 40.90
CA VAL A 440 -3.45 19.60 40.34
C VAL A 440 -4.16 18.77 41.41
N GLU A 441 -3.47 18.46 42.52
CA GLU A 441 -4.03 17.69 43.66
C GLU A 441 -5.07 18.46 44.47
N THR A 442 -5.23 19.75 44.24
CA THR A 442 -6.32 20.56 44.86
C THR A 442 -7.71 20.31 44.27
N TRP A 443 -7.82 19.33 43.39
CA TRP A 443 -9.08 18.89 42.86
C TRP A 443 -9.86 18.11 43.90
N ASP A 444 -10.98 18.72 44.32
CA ASP A 444 -11.92 18.10 45.26
C ASP A 444 -12.54 16.86 44.60
N VAL A 445 -12.04 15.68 45.00
CA VAL A 445 -12.48 14.38 44.48
C VAL A 445 -13.78 13.92 45.15
N ASP A 446 -14.17 14.59 46.26
CA ASP A 446 -15.27 14.14 47.13
C ASP A 446 -16.66 14.59 46.67
N GLY A 447 -16.77 15.34 45.58
CA GLY A 447 -18.05 15.92 45.10
C GLY A 447 -18.92 15.03 44.23
N ILE A 448 -18.49 13.81 43.85
CA ILE A 448 -19.24 12.98 42.90
C ILE A 448 -20.23 12.11 43.61
N ALA A 449 -21.48 12.38 43.35
CA ALA A 449 -22.61 11.65 43.88
C ALA A 449 -22.46 10.15 43.65
N SER A 450 -22.59 9.39 44.74
CA SER A 450 -22.77 7.95 44.74
C SER A 450 -23.67 7.49 43.59
N ALA A 451 -23.27 6.39 42.92
CA ALA A 451 -24.02 5.72 41.88
C ALA A 451 -25.53 5.67 42.23
N LEU A 452 -26.30 6.46 41.49
CA LEU A 452 -27.75 6.41 41.62
C LEU A 452 -28.18 5.17 40.82
N GLU A 453 -28.50 4.06 41.51
CA GLU A 453 -29.16 2.93 40.83
C GLU A 453 -30.49 3.42 40.26
N LEU A 454 -30.56 3.51 38.93
CA LEU A 454 -31.76 3.97 38.23
C LEU A 454 -32.73 2.79 38.12
N THR A 455 -33.55 2.61 39.17
CA THR A 455 -34.55 1.52 39.27
C THR A 455 -35.93 1.92 38.80
N THR A 456 -36.09 2.96 37.96
CA THR A 456 -37.40 3.39 37.50
C THR A 456 -37.97 2.51 36.37
N PRO A 457 -39.31 2.23 36.34
CA PRO A 457 -39.94 1.44 35.30
C PRO A 457 -39.73 1.93 33.85
N LEU A 458 -39.43 3.22 33.68
CA LEU A 458 -39.10 3.83 32.37
C LEU A 458 -37.73 3.42 31.83
N SER A 459 -36.82 2.95 32.69
CA SER A 459 -35.48 2.58 32.31
C SER A 459 -35.41 1.17 31.69
N GLU A 460 -36.35 0.27 32.01
CA GLU A 460 -36.29 -1.14 31.61
C GLU A 460 -36.36 -1.36 30.09
N PRO A 461 -37.28 -0.76 29.31
CA PRO A 461 -37.27 -0.95 27.84
C PRO A 461 -36.03 -0.39 27.18
N ILE A 462 -35.45 0.67 27.74
CA ILE A 462 -34.24 1.33 27.23
C ILE A 462 -33.02 0.48 27.59
N ARG A 463 -32.97 -0.04 28.82
CA ARG A 463 -31.96 -0.97 29.30
C ARG A 463 -31.91 -2.22 28.41
N VAL A 464 -33.08 -2.85 28.15
CA VAL A 464 -33.17 -4.03 27.28
C VAL A 464 -32.64 -3.75 25.89
N ARG A 465 -32.91 -2.57 25.32
CA ARG A 465 -32.41 -2.16 24.01
C ARG A 465 -30.91 -1.93 24.03
N ALA A 466 -30.37 -1.25 25.04
CA ALA A 466 -28.93 -0.99 25.16
C ALA A 466 -28.15 -2.30 25.36
N VAL A 467 -28.62 -3.18 26.24
CA VAL A 467 -28.06 -4.52 26.47
C VAL A 467 -28.10 -5.37 25.19
N GLY A 468 -29.25 -5.40 24.51
CA GLY A 468 -29.39 -6.16 23.26
C GLY A 468 -28.44 -5.68 22.17
N ALA A 469 -28.26 -4.36 22.02
CA ALA A 469 -27.33 -3.80 21.04
C ALA A 469 -25.86 -4.09 21.42
N ARG A 470 -25.50 -3.96 22.70
CA ARG A 470 -24.17 -4.32 23.23
C ARG A 470 -23.84 -5.79 22.97
N ASP A 471 -24.76 -6.69 23.34
CA ASP A 471 -24.54 -8.14 23.21
C ASP A 471 -24.44 -8.56 21.73
N ALA A 472 -25.23 -7.91 20.85
CA ALA A 472 -25.13 -8.12 19.42
C ALA A 472 -23.79 -7.57 18.86
N LEU A 473 -23.30 -6.44 19.38
CA LEU A 473 -22.00 -5.89 19.00
C LEU A 473 -20.83 -6.76 19.47
N ARG A 474 -20.89 -7.29 20.70
CA ARG A 474 -19.94 -8.29 21.21
C ARG A 474 -19.88 -9.57 20.35
N ALA A 475 -21.00 -9.94 19.74
CA ALA A 475 -21.08 -11.12 18.87
C ALA A 475 -20.51 -10.86 17.47
N CYS A 476 -20.24 -9.59 17.09
CA CYS A 476 -19.53 -9.28 15.86
C CYS A 476 -18.06 -9.71 15.96
N SER A 477 -17.48 -10.10 14.81
CA SER A 477 -16.03 -10.34 14.76
C SER A 477 -15.28 -9.03 15.08
N PRO A 478 -14.17 -9.07 15.85
CA PRO A 478 -13.45 -7.88 16.22
C PRO A 478 -12.90 -7.14 14.98
N PRO A 479 -12.82 -5.81 15.02
CA PRO A 479 -12.26 -5.03 13.94
C PRO A 479 -10.77 -5.35 13.75
N ILE A 480 -10.26 -5.19 12.53
CA ILE A 480 -8.82 -5.30 12.26
C ILE A 480 -8.12 -3.96 12.45
N ARG A 481 -6.87 -4.00 12.91
CA ARG A 481 -6.00 -2.81 12.91
C ARG A 481 -5.31 -2.63 11.57
N ALA A 482 -5.28 -1.40 11.07
CA ALA A 482 -4.63 -1.06 9.82
C ALA A 482 -4.04 0.36 9.85
N LEU A 483 -2.96 0.56 9.09
CA LEU A 483 -2.42 1.89 8.83
C LEU A 483 -3.38 2.65 7.90
N VAL A 484 -3.87 3.81 8.34
CA VAL A 484 -4.78 4.66 7.59
C VAL A 484 -4.48 6.14 7.84
N ALA A 485 -5.04 7.01 6.99
CA ALA A 485 -5.06 8.45 7.23
C ALA A 485 -6.31 8.87 8.00
N GLU A 486 -6.19 9.99 8.68
CA GLU A 486 -7.28 10.70 9.34
C GLU A 486 -7.03 12.20 9.27
N ASP A 487 -8.09 13.00 9.23
CA ASP A 487 -7.96 14.46 9.29
C ASP A 487 -7.53 14.91 10.69
N SER A 488 -6.48 15.75 10.78
CA SER A 488 -5.97 16.28 12.05
C SER A 488 -6.28 17.76 12.29
N GLY A 489 -6.77 18.46 11.27
CA GLY A 489 -7.04 19.88 11.37
C GLY A 489 -7.50 20.50 10.05
N ALA A 490 -7.59 21.83 10.04
CA ALA A 490 -8.05 22.61 8.91
C ALA A 490 -7.26 23.94 8.77
N PHE A 491 -5.95 23.92 8.99
CA PHE A 491 -5.09 25.11 8.90
C PHE A 491 -4.27 25.11 7.60
N ASP A 492 -3.94 26.34 7.15
CA ASP A 492 -3.13 26.55 5.96
C ASP A 492 -1.65 26.56 6.31
N GLU A 493 -0.80 26.11 5.39
CA GLU A 493 0.65 26.02 5.58
C GLU A 493 1.31 27.32 5.14
N PRO A 494 2.26 27.90 5.92
CA PRO A 494 3.05 29.01 5.45
C PRO A 494 4.06 28.58 4.39
N VAL A 495 4.35 29.47 3.45
CA VAL A 495 5.46 29.27 2.50
C VAL A 495 6.78 29.28 3.26
N HIS A 496 7.55 28.20 3.20
CA HIS A 496 8.87 28.15 3.80
C HIS A 496 9.87 28.87 2.87
N MET A 497 10.33 30.04 3.28
CA MET A 497 11.24 30.85 2.47
C MET A 497 12.55 30.11 2.19
N ARG A 498 12.83 29.88 0.91
CA ARG A 498 13.96 29.05 0.44
C ARG A 498 13.94 27.61 0.98
N GLY A 499 12.74 27.08 1.27
CA GLY A 499 12.57 25.72 1.80
C GLY A 499 12.92 25.54 3.28
N SER A 500 13.23 26.63 4.00
CA SER A 500 13.61 26.56 5.42
C SER A 500 12.40 26.41 6.32
N SER A 501 12.34 25.31 7.07
CA SER A 501 11.29 25.01 8.05
C SER A 501 11.24 25.95 9.27
N ARG A 502 12.16 26.93 9.32
CA ARG A 502 12.27 27.93 10.39
C ARG A 502 12.06 29.36 9.91
N ASN A 503 11.84 29.57 8.61
CA ASN A 503 11.66 30.91 8.03
C ASN A 503 10.39 30.92 7.19
N TYR A 504 9.33 31.48 7.77
CA TYR A 504 7.98 31.45 7.19
C TYR A 504 7.66 32.77 6.45
N GLY A 505 7.07 32.63 5.28
CA GLY A 505 6.48 33.71 4.49
C GLY A 505 4.97 33.81 4.69
N GLU A 506 4.26 34.15 3.64
CA GLU A 506 2.81 34.23 3.63
C GLU A 506 2.15 32.84 3.77
N LEU A 507 0.93 32.82 4.26
CA LEU A 507 0.11 31.59 4.28
C LEU A 507 -0.30 31.22 2.85
N ALA A 508 -0.14 29.95 2.52
CA ALA A 508 -0.66 29.36 1.30
C ALA A 508 -1.97 28.59 1.63
N PRO A 509 -3.13 29.15 1.29
CA PRO A 509 -4.39 28.42 1.49
C PRO A 509 -4.34 27.05 0.80
N ARG A 510 -4.82 26.02 1.50
CA ARG A 510 -4.93 24.67 0.92
C ARG A 510 -5.75 24.75 -0.35
N ALA A 511 -5.24 24.22 -1.43
CA ALA A 511 -5.88 24.26 -2.74
C ALA A 511 -5.28 23.18 -3.65
N GLN A 512 -5.90 22.95 -4.79
CA GLN A 512 -5.29 22.30 -5.93
C GLN A 512 -4.23 23.20 -6.58
N LEU A 513 -3.45 22.66 -7.52
CA LEU A 513 -2.53 23.45 -8.32
C LEU A 513 -3.27 24.56 -9.07
N SER A 514 -2.70 25.78 -9.08
CA SER A 514 -3.29 26.96 -9.73
C SER A 514 -3.51 26.73 -11.23
N ILE A 515 -2.62 25.98 -11.89
CA ILE A 515 -2.74 25.60 -13.30
C ILE A 515 -4.02 24.78 -13.61
N LEU A 516 -4.60 24.11 -12.61
CA LEU A 516 -5.83 23.32 -12.75
C LEU A 516 -7.07 24.14 -12.45
N SER A 517 -6.97 25.25 -11.75
CA SER A 517 -8.12 26.08 -11.32
C SER A 517 -8.91 26.62 -12.52
N ALA A 518 -8.25 26.83 -13.64
CA ALA A 518 -8.90 27.26 -14.88
C ALA A 518 -9.69 26.15 -15.60
N ALA A 519 -9.39 24.88 -15.31
CA ALA A 519 -10.02 23.72 -15.95
C ALA A 519 -11.10 23.05 -15.08
N SER A 520 -11.04 23.25 -13.76
CA SER A 520 -12.01 22.64 -12.80
C SER A 520 -13.30 23.45 -12.76
N THR A 521 -14.43 22.77 -12.96
CA THR A 521 -15.78 23.35 -12.84
C THR A 521 -16.29 23.42 -11.41
N HIS A 522 -15.55 22.88 -10.45
CA HIS A 522 -15.95 22.78 -9.04
C HIS A 522 -15.08 23.66 -8.16
N ALA A 523 -15.70 24.72 -7.58
CA ALA A 523 -15.18 25.35 -6.38
C ALA A 523 -15.41 24.38 -5.22
N VAL A 524 -14.38 23.62 -4.83
CA VAL A 524 -14.51 22.63 -3.76
C VAL A 524 -14.35 23.34 -2.43
N ALA A 525 -15.36 23.25 -1.58
CA ALA A 525 -15.26 23.68 -0.19
C ALA A 525 -14.17 22.85 0.51
N LEU A 526 -13.18 23.53 1.10
CA LEU A 526 -12.12 22.89 1.86
C LEU A 526 -12.65 22.58 3.26
N ASP A 527 -13.16 21.37 3.45
CA ASP A 527 -13.53 20.86 4.76
C ASP A 527 -12.42 19.96 5.31
N GLY A 528 -12.21 19.97 6.61
CA GLY A 528 -11.17 19.18 7.26
C GLY A 528 -9.75 19.44 6.69
N SER A 529 -9.02 18.38 6.39
CA SER A 529 -7.69 18.49 5.79
C SER A 529 -7.67 19.03 4.35
N GLY A 530 -8.78 18.94 3.63
CA GLY A 530 -8.88 19.23 2.20
C GLY A 530 -8.56 18.01 1.29
N ARG A 531 -8.31 16.81 1.83
CA ARG A 531 -8.02 15.60 1.04
C ARG A 531 -9.13 15.21 0.08
N LEU A 532 -10.37 15.29 0.52
CA LEU A 532 -11.53 14.98 -0.30
C LEU A 532 -11.66 15.96 -1.48
N ALA A 533 -11.45 17.24 -1.22
CA ALA A 533 -11.42 18.29 -2.23
C ALA A 533 -10.30 18.06 -3.27
N LEU A 534 -9.12 17.74 -2.79
CA LEU A 534 -7.98 17.40 -3.65
C LEU A 534 -8.28 16.15 -4.51
N ALA A 535 -8.88 15.12 -3.91
CA ALA A 535 -9.27 13.90 -4.63
C ALA A 535 -10.27 14.19 -5.75
N GLN A 536 -11.32 14.96 -5.47
CA GLN A 536 -12.32 15.37 -6.46
C GLN A 536 -11.71 16.17 -7.59
N SER A 537 -10.82 17.10 -7.28
CA SER A 537 -10.12 17.92 -8.29
C SER A 537 -9.21 17.09 -9.19
N ILE A 538 -8.42 16.16 -8.63
CA ILE A 538 -7.52 15.30 -9.40
C ILE A 538 -8.31 14.34 -10.31
N THR A 539 -9.42 13.81 -9.83
CA THR A 539 -10.25 12.83 -10.54
C THR A 539 -11.32 13.47 -11.43
N ASP A 540 -11.37 14.80 -11.53
CA ASP A 540 -12.27 15.50 -12.44
C ASP A 540 -11.96 15.10 -13.89
N PRO A 541 -12.95 14.61 -14.67
CA PRO A 541 -12.77 14.27 -16.08
C PRO A 541 -12.24 15.40 -16.96
N ALA A 542 -12.45 16.66 -16.56
CA ALA A 542 -11.94 17.83 -17.27
C ALA A 542 -10.44 18.04 -17.05
N THR A 543 -9.87 17.48 -15.98
CA THR A 543 -8.44 17.61 -15.63
C THR A 543 -7.61 16.57 -16.41
N PRO A 544 -6.68 16.98 -17.31
CA PRO A 544 -6.02 16.04 -18.23
C PRO A 544 -4.93 15.18 -17.58
N TYR A 545 -4.30 15.66 -16.51
CA TYR A 545 -3.04 15.11 -16.00
C TYR A 545 -3.16 13.67 -15.51
N LEU A 546 -4.10 13.37 -14.63
CA LEU A 546 -4.32 12.02 -14.10
C LEU A 546 -4.54 11.02 -15.25
N TRP A 547 -5.44 11.36 -16.16
CA TRP A 547 -5.87 10.44 -17.20
C TRP A 547 -4.77 10.16 -18.22
N ARG A 548 -3.99 11.18 -18.60
CA ARG A 548 -2.81 11.03 -19.45
C ARG A 548 -1.73 10.22 -18.76
N THR A 549 -1.49 10.47 -17.47
CA THR A 549 -0.49 9.76 -16.67
C THR A 549 -0.82 8.27 -16.57
N LEU A 550 -2.08 7.92 -16.27
CA LEU A 550 -2.52 6.52 -16.20
C LEU A 550 -2.46 5.84 -17.57
N ALA A 551 -2.96 6.48 -18.63
CA ALA A 551 -2.93 5.96 -19.99
C ALA A 551 -1.49 5.70 -20.46
N ASN A 552 -0.58 6.65 -20.24
CA ASN A 552 0.82 6.50 -20.58
C ASN A 552 1.51 5.36 -19.83
N ARG A 553 1.18 5.15 -18.55
CA ARG A 553 1.73 4.04 -17.76
C ARG A 553 1.21 2.68 -18.24
N VAL A 554 -0.05 2.57 -18.59
CA VAL A 554 -0.58 1.34 -19.23
C VAL A 554 0.23 1.03 -20.48
N TRP A 555 0.40 2.02 -21.34
CA TRP A 555 1.19 1.88 -22.56
C TRP A 555 2.64 1.49 -22.28
N LEU A 556 3.29 2.21 -21.36
CA LEU A 556 4.67 1.92 -20.95
C LEU A 556 4.87 0.48 -20.49
N LYS A 557 3.96 -0.04 -19.63
CA LYS A 557 4.08 -1.39 -19.07
C LYS A 557 3.90 -2.47 -20.14
N LEU A 558 3.06 -2.23 -21.15
CA LEU A 558 2.81 -3.17 -22.25
C LEU A 558 3.87 -3.11 -23.35
N PHE A 559 4.37 -1.91 -23.68
CA PHE A 559 5.31 -1.71 -24.79
C PHE A 559 6.77 -1.50 -24.36
N GLY A 560 7.04 -1.33 -23.05
CA GLY A 560 8.39 -1.05 -22.54
C GLY A 560 8.85 0.42 -22.71
N ARG A 561 8.11 1.22 -23.51
CA ARG A 561 8.32 2.65 -23.73
C ARG A 561 6.98 3.38 -23.70
N GLY A 562 6.91 4.50 -23.00
CA GLY A 562 5.70 5.32 -22.92
C GLY A 562 5.38 6.05 -24.25
N ILE A 563 4.15 6.53 -24.37
CA ILE A 563 3.81 7.52 -25.39
C ILE A 563 4.59 8.81 -25.11
N ALA A 564 4.67 9.20 -23.83
CA ALA A 564 5.70 10.09 -23.29
C ALA A 564 6.74 9.25 -22.53
N GLU A 565 8.03 9.42 -22.82
CA GLU A 565 9.08 8.57 -22.26
C GLU A 565 9.33 8.81 -20.77
N THR A 566 8.96 9.98 -20.25
CA THR A 566 9.10 10.40 -18.87
C THR A 566 7.73 10.30 -18.16
N PRO A 567 7.33 9.12 -17.64
CA PRO A 567 5.99 8.89 -17.11
C PRO A 567 5.69 9.68 -15.81
N ASP A 568 6.74 10.20 -15.16
CA ASP A 568 6.67 10.96 -13.91
C ASP A 568 6.91 12.46 -14.13
N ASP A 569 7.11 12.89 -15.41
CA ASP A 569 7.33 14.28 -15.78
C ASP A 569 6.75 14.55 -17.17
N PHE A 570 5.58 15.18 -17.21
CA PHE A 570 4.89 15.73 -18.39
C PHE A 570 5.10 17.24 -18.51
N GLY A 571 5.95 17.82 -17.62
CA GLY A 571 6.32 19.23 -17.66
C GLY A 571 7.25 19.57 -18.81
N GLN A 572 7.77 20.80 -18.81
CA GLN A 572 8.61 21.30 -19.91
C GLN A 572 9.94 20.58 -20.08
N LEU A 573 10.44 19.94 -19.03
CA LEU A 573 11.65 19.09 -19.08
C LEU A 573 11.35 17.65 -19.45
N GLY A 574 10.09 17.24 -19.39
CA GLY A 574 9.65 15.92 -19.78
C GLY A 574 9.74 15.70 -21.30
N ALA A 575 9.81 14.44 -21.69
CA ALA A 575 9.77 14.07 -23.10
C ALA A 575 8.38 14.33 -23.70
N ALA A 576 8.34 15.03 -24.82
CA ALA A 576 7.10 15.21 -25.55
C ALA A 576 6.51 13.85 -25.98
N PRO A 577 5.19 13.66 -25.89
CA PRO A 577 4.54 12.48 -26.44
C PRO A 577 4.81 12.34 -27.95
N TRP A 578 5.17 11.14 -28.41
CA TRP A 578 5.32 10.88 -29.83
C TRP A 578 3.96 10.91 -30.58
N SER A 579 2.84 10.80 -29.87
CA SER A 579 1.49 11.12 -30.36
C SER A 579 0.63 11.64 -29.21
N THR A 580 0.38 12.94 -29.21
CA THR A 580 -0.55 13.57 -28.25
C THR A 580 -1.98 13.09 -28.48
N GLU A 581 -2.36 12.88 -29.73
CA GLU A 581 -3.69 12.43 -30.12
C GLU A 581 -3.99 11.02 -29.59
N LEU A 582 -3.04 10.09 -29.69
CA LEU A 582 -3.20 8.76 -29.12
C LEU A 582 -3.30 8.83 -27.59
N LEU A 583 -2.42 9.61 -26.97
CA LEU A 583 -2.43 9.79 -25.51
C LEU A 583 -3.78 10.34 -25.03
N ASP A 584 -4.31 11.36 -25.71
CA ASP A 584 -5.62 11.94 -25.39
C ASP A 584 -6.78 10.97 -25.67
N HIS A 585 -6.69 10.19 -26.77
CA HIS A 585 -7.69 9.17 -27.08
C HIS A 585 -7.83 8.14 -25.95
N LEU A 586 -6.70 7.62 -25.43
CA LEU A 586 -6.68 6.65 -24.34
C LEU A 586 -7.08 7.30 -22.99
N ALA A 587 -6.58 8.51 -22.72
CA ALA A 587 -6.88 9.26 -21.50
C ALA A 587 -8.37 9.58 -21.38
N LEU A 588 -9.01 10.00 -22.48
CA LEU A 588 -10.44 10.30 -22.51
C LEU A 588 -11.32 9.07 -22.26
N LYS A 589 -10.88 7.87 -22.63
CA LYS A 589 -11.61 6.64 -22.30
C LYS A 589 -11.67 6.45 -20.80
N LEU A 590 -10.52 6.59 -20.11
CA LEU A 590 -10.46 6.51 -18.63
C LEU A 590 -11.29 7.61 -17.97
N ALA A 591 -11.18 8.87 -18.46
CA ALA A 591 -11.94 9.99 -17.94
C ALA A 591 -13.46 9.81 -18.09
N ARG A 592 -13.91 9.06 -19.09
CA ARG A 592 -15.32 8.73 -19.35
C ARG A 592 -15.81 7.48 -18.65
N GLY A 593 -14.99 6.88 -17.78
CA GLY A 593 -15.36 5.76 -16.93
C GLY A 593 -14.93 4.39 -17.42
N ALA A 594 -14.07 4.28 -18.45
CA ALA A 594 -13.46 3.00 -18.78
C ALA A 594 -12.57 2.55 -17.60
N THR A 595 -12.61 1.25 -17.31
CA THR A 595 -11.76 0.68 -16.27
C THR A 595 -10.35 0.40 -16.79
N LEU A 596 -9.44 0.09 -15.84
CA LEU A 596 -8.06 -0.23 -16.20
C LEU A 596 -7.99 -1.51 -17.03
N LYS A 597 -8.76 -2.55 -16.66
CA LYS A 597 -8.82 -3.81 -17.41
C LYS A 597 -9.37 -3.60 -18.82
N GLN A 598 -10.39 -2.76 -18.99
CA GLN A 598 -10.94 -2.45 -20.30
C GLN A 598 -9.90 -1.77 -21.20
N LEU A 599 -9.15 -0.79 -20.68
CA LEU A 599 -8.10 -0.12 -21.46
C LEU A 599 -6.97 -1.08 -21.82
N ILE A 600 -6.49 -1.89 -20.85
CA ILE A 600 -5.45 -2.90 -21.08
C ILE A 600 -5.88 -3.90 -22.14
N ARG A 601 -7.12 -4.41 -22.05
CA ARG A 601 -7.70 -5.32 -23.02
C ARG A 601 -7.65 -4.74 -24.43
N GLU A 602 -8.12 -3.51 -24.59
CA GLU A 602 -8.15 -2.84 -25.88
C GLU A 602 -6.75 -2.69 -26.48
N VAL A 603 -5.76 -2.29 -25.67
CA VAL A 603 -4.38 -2.13 -26.12
C VAL A 603 -3.73 -3.48 -26.48
N VAL A 604 -3.94 -4.52 -25.68
CA VAL A 604 -3.36 -5.87 -25.92
C VAL A 604 -3.93 -6.53 -27.18
N LEU A 605 -5.15 -6.19 -27.56
CA LEU A 605 -5.78 -6.74 -28.78
C LEU A 605 -5.40 -6.00 -30.07
N THR A 606 -4.64 -4.89 -29.98
CA THR A 606 -4.17 -4.15 -31.15
C THR A 606 -3.18 -4.94 -32.02
N ARG A 607 -3.06 -4.55 -33.27
CA ARG A 607 -2.00 -5.06 -34.16
C ARG A 607 -0.61 -4.65 -33.66
N ALA A 608 -0.49 -3.43 -33.14
CA ALA A 608 0.74 -2.90 -32.59
C ALA A 608 1.29 -3.81 -31.47
N TYR A 609 0.44 -4.28 -30.53
CA TYR A 609 0.88 -5.17 -29.46
C TYR A 609 1.18 -6.59 -29.94
N ARG A 610 0.41 -7.07 -30.91
CA ARG A 610 0.60 -8.43 -31.48
C ARG A 610 1.82 -8.56 -32.41
N SER A 611 2.40 -7.44 -32.79
CA SER A 611 3.54 -7.41 -33.71
C SER A 611 4.76 -8.15 -33.16
N ALA A 612 5.53 -8.77 -34.04
CA ALA A 612 6.81 -9.37 -33.69
C ALA A 612 7.79 -8.31 -33.16
N ALA A 613 8.63 -8.71 -32.22
CA ALA A 613 9.70 -7.85 -31.74
C ALA A 613 10.63 -7.46 -32.90
N GLY A 614 10.94 -6.16 -33.00
CA GLY A 614 11.79 -5.61 -34.06
C GLY A 614 13.07 -5.01 -33.48
N SER A 615 14.13 -5.00 -34.29
CA SER A 615 15.40 -4.34 -33.97
C SER A 615 15.61 -3.03 -34.71
N THR A 616 14.63 -2.59 -35.53
CA THR A 616 14.74 -1.38 -36.34
C THR A 616 14.51 -0.17 -35.46
N GLU A 617 15.53 0.66 -35.27
CA GLU A 617 15.40 1.96 -34.63
C GLU A 617 14.75 2.93 -35.61
N LEU A 618 13.60 3.45 -35.20
CA LEU A 618 12.86 4.50 -35.90
C LEU A 618 13.06 5.85 -35.19
N PRO A 619 12.78 6.99 -35.82
CA PRO A 619 12.81 8.29 -35.14
C PRO A 619 11.99 8.28 -33.87
N SER A 620 12.46 8.96 -32.81
CA SER A 620 11.78 9.02 -31.50
C SER A 620 10.35 9.59 -31.55
N SER A 621 10.04 10.32 -32.61
CA SER A 621 8.71 10.89 -32.90
C SER A 621 7.72 9.89 -33.53
N ALA A 622 8.11 8.62 -33.71
CA ALA A 622 7.24 7.57 -34.20
C ALA A 622 7.08 6.44 -33.17
N TRP A 623 5.98 5.68 -33.29
CA TRP A 623 5.86 4.43 -32.58
C TRP A 623 7.00 3.48 -32.97
N GLN A 624 7.60 2.88 -31.95
CA GLN A 624 8.67 1.88 -32.11
C GLN A 624 8.08 0.47 -32.06
N PRO A 625 8.53 -0.47 -32.88
CA PRO A 625 8.22 -1.89 -32.69
C PRO A 625 8.60 -2.34 -31.28
N LEU A 626 7.90 -3.35 -30.78
CA LEU A 626 8.20 -3.92 -29.44
C LEU A 626 9.67 -4.36 -29.38
N PRO A 627 10.46 -3.85 -28.43
CA PRO A 627 11.84 -4.31 -28.28
C PRO A 627 11.87 -5.68 -27.60
N VAL A 628 12.98 -6.40 -27.79
CA VAL A 628 13.33 -7.49 -26.88
C VAL A 628 13.58 -6.87 -25.51
N ARG A 629 12.83 -7.26 -24.49
CA ARG A 629 12.91 -6.68 -23.15
C ARG A 629 13.16 -7.75 -22.08
N ARG A 630 13.91 -7.39 -21.06
CA ARG A 630 14.13 -8.25 -19.91
C ARG A 630 12.87 -8.27 -19.03
N LEU A 631 12.57 -9.43 -18.44
CA LEU A 631 11.56 -9.56 -17.39
C LEU A 631 11.98 -8.80 -16.13
N ASP A 632 11.00 -8.35 -15.34
CA ASP A 632 11.25 -7.81 -14.02
C ASP A 632 11.76 -8.90 -13.07
N ALA A 633 12.49 -8.52 -12.03
CA ALA A 633 13.05 -9.41 -11.03
C ALA A 633 12.00 -10.37 -10.44
N GLU A 634 10.83 -9.85 -10.09
CA GLU A 634 9.73 -10.64 -9.55
C GLU A 634 9.22 -11.69 -10.54
N SER A 635 9.08 -11.33 -11.81
CA SER A 635 8.64 -12.27 -12.86
C SER A 635 9.68 -13.35 -13.14
N ILE A 636 10.99 -13.04 -13.06
CA ILE A 636 12.08 -14.02 -13.23
C ILE A 636 12.01 -15.04 -12.08
N ARG A 637 11.95 -14.58 -10.83
CA ARG A 637 11.86 -15.46 -9.67
C ARG A 637 10.58 -16.30 -9.68
N ASP A 638 9.43 -15.68 -9.94
CA ASP A 638 8.15 -16.38 -9.98
C ASP A 638 8.11 -17.43 -11.12
N ALA A 639 8.73 -17.14 -12.27
CA ALA A 639 8.87 -18.12 -13.36
C ALA A 639 9.73 -19.33 -12.95
N MET A 640 10.79 -19.13 -12.15
CA MET A 640 11.58 -20.22 -11.60
C MET A 640 10.76 -21.10 -10.65
N LEU A 641 9.92 -20.50 -9.80
CA LEU A 641 9.00 -21.22 -8.91
C LEU A 641 7.98 -22.03 -9.71
N VAL A 642 7.42 -21.46 -10.80
CA VAL A 642 6.51 -22.19 -11.70
C VAL A 642 7.21 -23.36 -12.36
N ALA A 643 8.39 -23.13 -12.96
CA ALA A 643 9.14 -24.16 -13.67
C ALA A 643 9.57 -25.32 -12.76
N SER A 644 9.99 -25.01 -11.52
CA SER A 644 10.33 -26.02 -10.51
C SER A 644 9.12 -26.71 -9.88
N GLY A 645 7.89 -26.33 -10.24
CA GLY A 645 6.64 -26.89 -9.68
C GLY A 645 6.43 -26.59 -8.20
N THR A 646 7.11 -25.59 -7.65
CA THR A 646 7.08 -25.26 -6.21
C THR A 646 6.23 -24.05 -5.88
N LEU A 647 5.70 -23.32 -6.88
CA LEU A 647 4.93 -22.10 -6.64
C LEU A 647 3.72 -22.38 -5.75
N ASP A 648 3.67 -21.71 -4.59
CA ASP A 648 2.46 -21.57 -3.80
C ASP A 648 1.58 -20.47 -4.41
N ALA A 649 0.45 -20.88 -4.99
CA ALA A 649 -0.51 -19.99 -5.65
C ALA A 649 -1.49 -19.32 -4.67
N SER A 650 -1.33 -19.52 -3.35
CA SER A 650 -2.18 -18.84 -2.36
C SER A 650 -2.02 -17.32 -2.45
N THR A 651 -3.13 -16.60 -2.36
CA THR A 651 -3.17 -15.14 -2.47
C THR A 651 -3.35 -14.50 -1.10
N GLY A 652 -2.82 -13.28 -0.94
CA GLY A 652 -3.02 -12.47 0.26
C GLY A 652 -2.21 -12.93 1.49
N GLY A 653 -2.43 -12.22 2.59
CA GLY A 653 -1.82 -12.51 3.87
C GLY A 653 -0.56 -11.68 4.17
N ARG A 654 0.02 -11.95 5.35
CA ARG A 654 1.25 -11.27 5.80
C ARG A 654 2.41 -11.60 4.87
N SER A 655 3.35 -10.67 4.78
CA SER A 655 4.58 -10.86 4.00
C SER A 655 5.46 -11.95 4.59
N VAL A 656 6.11 -12.69 3.71
CA VAL A 656 7.16 -13.64 4.10
C VAL A 656 8.42 -12.84 4.44
N PRO A 657 9.04 -13.03 5.60
CA PRO A 657 10.25 -12.31 5.95
C PRO A 657 11.36 -12.46 4.92
N VAL A 658 12.13 -11.39 4.72
CA VAL A 658 13.25 -11.39 3.77
C VAL A 658 14.32 -12.40 4.18
N HIS A 659 14.89 -13.11 3.22
CA HIS A 659 16.06 -13.94 3.45
C HIS A 659 17.30 -13.07 3.69
N LEU A 660 18.00 -13.30 4.82
CA LEU A 660 19.16 -12.53 5.25
C LEU A 660 20.44 -13.35 5.05
N SER A 661 21.17 -13.06 3.98
CA SER A 661 22.49 -13.66 3.77
C SER A 661 23.50 -13.18 4.84
N GLU A 662 24.62 -13.90 4.97
CA GLU A 662 25.70 -13.56 5.91
C GLU A 662 26.29 -12.16 5.66
N HIS A 663 26.21 -11.66 4.42
CA HIS A 663 26.75 -10.35 4.02
C HIS A 663 25.80 -9.19 4.32
N MET A 664 24.54 -9.45 4.62
CA MET A 664 23.54 -8.44 4.97
C MET A 664 23.67 -8.05 6.44
N GLN A 665 24.69 -7.24 6.75
CA GLN A 665 24.98 -6.75 8.10
C GLN A 665 24.57 -5.27 8.22
N GLY A 666 24.20 -4.84 9.42
CA GLY A 666 23.85 -3.45 9.71
C GLY A 666 22.99 -3.30 10.97
N ARG A 667 22.81 -2.05 11.40
CA ARG A 667 21.88 -1.71 12.46
C ARG A 667 20.44 -1.99 11.98
N GLY A 668 19.62 -2.51 12.88
CA GLY A 668 18.25 -2.89 12.56
C GLY A 668 18.12 -4.19 11.74
N ARG A 669 19.21 -4.98 11.61
CA ARG A 669 19.12 -6.29 11.00
C ARG A 669 18.13 -7.15 11.79
N PRO A 670 17.11 -7.73 11.12
CA PRO A 670 16.16 -8.62 11.81
C PRO A 670 16.86 -9.79 12.49
N GLY A 671 16.32 -10.20 13.64
CA GLY A 671 16.89 -11.32 14.43
C GLY A 671 16.68 -12.69 13.79
N ALA A 672 15.71 -12.83 12.90
CA ALA A 672 15.40 -14.06 12.16
C ALA A 672 15.45 -13.81 10.66
N SER A 673 16.05 -14.76 9.91
CA SER A 673 16.04 -14.80 8.46
C SER A 673 14.78 -15.51 7.95
N GLY A 674 14.19 -15.01 6.88
CA GLY A 674 13.20 -15.74 6.11
C GLY A 674 13.80 -16.90 5.31
N PRO A 675 12.97 -17.77 4.72
CA PRO A 675 13.42 -18.87 3.89
C PRO A 675 14.01 -18.37 2.56
N VAL A 676 15.00 -19.07 2.03
CA VAL A 676 15.71 -18.74 0.78
C VAL A 676 14.73 -18.60 -0.40
N ASP A 677 13.76 -19.51 -0.47
CA ASP A 677 12.75 -19.54 -1.53
C ASP A 677 11.52 -18.66 -1.25
N GLY A 678 11.54 -17.84 -0.18
CA GLY A 678 10.42 -17.03 0.20
C GLY A 678 9.15 -17.85 0.49
N ALA A 679 9.29 -19.03 1.09
CA ALA A 679 8.21 -20.01 1.34
C ALA A 679 7.43 -20.38 0.05
N SER A 680 8.10 -20.37 -1.09
CA SER A 680 7.51 -20.63 -2.42
C SER A 680 6.42 -19.62 -2.83
N ARG A 681 6.17 -18.57 -2.05
CA ARG A 681 5.17 -17.54 -2.35
C ARG A 681 5.62 -16.64 -3.50
N ARG A 682 4.65 -16.06 -4.22
CA ARG A 682 4.95 -15.05 -5.25
C ARG A 682 5.73 -13.88 -4.68
N SER A 683 6.62 -13.31 -5.48
CA SER A 683 7.52 -12.22 -5.11
C SER A 683 6.82 -10.98 -4.54
N VAL A 684 5.57 -10.72 -4.92
CA VAL A 684 4.77 -9.62 -4.39
C VAL A 684 4.45 -9.78 -2.90
N TYR A 685 4.53 -11.00 -2.36
CA TYR A 685 4.32 -11.32 -0.95
C TYR A 685 5.59 -11.42 -0.11
N LEU A 686 6.75 -11.15 -0.69
CA LEU A 686 7.98 -11.02 0.08
C LEU A 686 7.99 -9.66 0.80
N GLU A 687 8.50 -9.68 2.03
CA GLU A 687 8.69 -8.47 2.82
C GLU A 687 9.68 -7.52 2.13
N VAL A 688 9.32 -6.27 1.99
CA VAL A 688 10.20 -5.23 1.44
C VAL A 688 10.75 -4.39 2.57
N ARG A 689 11.97 -4.69 3.01
CA ARG A 689 12.71 -3.92 4.03
C ARG A 689 13.68 -2.96 3.34
N ARG A 690 13.64 -1.68 3.70
CA ARG A 690 14.45 -0.64 3.02
C ARG A 690 15.95 -0.82 3.18
N ASN A 691 16.40 -1.27 4.36
CA ASN A 691 17.83 -1.46 4.61
C ASN A 691 18.31 -2.89 4.29
N PHE A 692 17.38 -3.82 4.03
CA PHE A 692 17.68 -5.24 3.82
C PHE A 692 16.90 -5.78 2.61
N LEU A 693 17.07 -5.13 1.45
CA LEU A 693 16.44 -5.57 0.20
C LEU A 693 17.04 -6.89 -0.28
N ASP A 694 16.21 -7.72 -0.91
CA ASP A 694 16.62 -8.99 -1.47
C ASP A 694 17.71 -8.80 -2.57
N PRO A 695 18.91 -9.43 -2.45
CA PRO A 695 20.02 -9.21 -3.38
C PRO A 695 19.73 -9.70 -4.81
N PHE A 696 18.93 -10.77 -4.96
CA PHE A 696 18.51 -11.25 -6.28
C PHE A 696 17.61 -10.23 -6.97
N MET A 697 16.62 -9.69 -6.24
CA MET A 697 15.75 -8.64 -6.77
C MET A 697 16.52 -7.38 -7.17
N GLN A 698 17.51 -6.97 -6.35
CA GLN A 698 18.35 -5.81 -6.65
C GLN A 698 19.23 -6.03 -7.89
N ALA A 699 19.80 -7.22 -8.08
CA ALA A 699 20.59 -7.55 -9.26
C ALA A 699 19.79 -7.39 -10.56
N PHE A 700 18.47 -7.56 -10.50
CA PHE A 700 17.53 -7.40 -11.62
C PHE A 700 16.74 -6.09 -11.58
N ASP A 701 17.33 -5.02 -11.02
CA ASP A 701 16.84 -3.63 -11.04
C ASP A 701 15.49 -3.43 -10.33
N GLN A 702 15.23 -4.13 -9.23
CA GLN A 702 14.13 -3.77 -8.34
C GLN A 702 14.35 -2.33 -7.82
N PRO A 703 13.37 -1.43 -7.94
CA PRO A 703 13.52 -0.06 -7.46
C PRO A 703 13.76 0.02 -5.96
N LEU A 704 14.60 0.95 -5.53
CA LEU A 704 14.71 1.33 -4.13
C LEU A 704 13.40 2.03 -3.71
N PRO A 705 12.71 1.56 -2.65
CA PRO A 705 11.41 2.11 -2.26
C PRO A 705 11.55 3.42 -1.47
N SER A 706 12.46 4.31 -1.89
CA SER A 706 12.70 5.62 -1.26
C SER A 706 12.04 6.75 -2.02
N THR A 707 11.86 6.59 -3.33
CA THR A 707 11.26 7.57 -4.23
C THR A 707 10.23 6.91 -5.12
N THR A 708 9.28 7.69 -5.64
CA THR A 708 8.32 7.24 -6.65
C THR A 708 9.05 6.78 -7.93
N CYS A 709 8.70 5.61 -8.43
CA CYS A 709 9.28 5.03 -9.63
C CYS A 709 8.20 4.66 -10.65
N GLY A 710 7.97 5.53 -11.64
CA GLY A 710 7.03 5.24 -12.75
C GLY A 710 7.64 4.36 -13.84
N ARG A 711 8.96 4.42 -14.00
CA ARG A 711 9.72 3.60 -14.96
C ARG A 711 10.94 2.98 -14.28
N ARG A 712 10.99 1.66 -14.23
CA ARG A 712 12.18 0.93 -13.77
C ARG A 712 13.30 1.03 -14.81
N HIS A 713 14.53 1.09 -14.35
CA HIS A 713 15.69 0.86 -15.21
C HIS A 713 15.73 -0.61 -15.65
N ALA A 714 16.29 -0.87 -16.81
CA ALA A 714 16.56 -2.21 -17.28
C ALA A 714 18.05 -2.26 -17.71
N SER A 715 18.91 -2.53 -16.75
CA SER A 715 20.34 -2.67 -17.00
C SER A 715 20.67 -4.04 -17.60
N ASN A 716 21.83 -4.15 -18.22
CA ASN A 716 22.39 -5.43 -18.67
C ASN A 716 23.84 -5.49 -18.17
N VAL A 717 24.01 -6.00 -16.97
CA VAL A 717 25.29 -6.00 -16.26
C VAL A 717 25.71 -7.43 -15.86
N PRO A 718 27.02 -7.70 -15.71
CA PRO A 718 27.53 -9.03 -15.34
C PRO A 718 26.95 -9.57 -14.02
N ALA A 719 26.58 -8.70 -13.09
CA ALA A 719 25.98 -9.09 -11.82
C ALA A 719 24.72 -9.95 -11.97
N GLN A 720 23.95 -9.76 -13.04
CA GLN A 720 22.74 -10.53 -13.33
C GLN A 720 23.10 -11.99 -13.72
N SER A 721 24.08 -12.16 -14.57
CA SER A 721 24.57 -13.51 -14.92
C SER A 721 25.20 -14.20 -13.72
N LEU A 722 25.94 -13.46 -12.89
CA LEU A 722 26.51 -14.00 -11.65
C LEU A 722 25.43 -14.39 -10.64
N ALA A 723 24.34 -13.60 -10.54
CA ALA A 723 23.21 -13.93 -9.68
C ALA A 723 22.54 -15.24 -10.13
N LEU A 724 22.33 -15.45 -11.46
CA LEU A 724 21.77 -16.70 -11.98
C LEU A 724 22.71 -17.89 -11.75
N LEU A 725 24.03 -17.68 -11.86
CA LEU A 725 25.01 -18.75 -11.70
C LEU A 725 25.28 -19.16 -10.25
N ASN A 726 25.20 -18.20 -9.30
CA ASN A 726 25.72 -18.41 -7.94
C ASN A 726 24.68 -18.23 -6.83
N SER A 727 23.46 -17.77 -7.13
CA SER A 727 22.46 -17.55 -6.08
C SER A 727 21.98 -18.88 -5.49
N GLU A 728 21.97 -18.95 -4.17
CA GLU A 728 21.41 -20.07 -3.41
C GLU A 728 19.96 -20.38 -3.83
N LEU A 729 19.16 -19.34 -4.07
CA LEU A 729 17.79 -19.47 -4.56
C LEU A 729 17.73 -20.25 -5.89
N VAL A 730 18.58 -19.88 -6.85
CA VAL A 730 18.58 -20.49 -8.20
C VAL A 730 18.99 -21.95 -8.13
N HIS A 731 20.02 -22.26 -7.34
CA HIS A 731 20.46 -23.64 -7.11
C HIS A 731 19.39 -24.47 -6.40
N LEU A 732 18.74 -23.93 -5.39
CA LEU A 732 17.65 -24.59 -4.67
C LEU A 732 16.48 -24.93 -5.61
N LEU A 733 16.04 -23.98 -6.43
CA LEU A 733 14.92 -24.19 -7.35
C LEU A 733 15.30 -25.14 -8.50
N ALA A 734 16.54 -25.10 -9.00
CA ALA A 734 17.02 -26.06 -9.96
C ALA A 734 17.05 -27.48 -9.39
N ALA A 735 17.48 -27.65 -8.14
CA ALA A 735 17.49 -28.95 -7.46
C ALA A 735 16.08 -29.50 -7.30
N ARG A 736 15.12 -28.67 -6.85
CA ARG A 736 13.71 -29.09 -6.74
C ARG A 736 13.10 -29.49 -8.07
N TRP A 737 13.46 -28.79 -9.15
CA TRP A 737 13.00 -29.14 -10.49
C TRP A 737 13.58 -30.50 -10.94
N GLY A 738 14.87 -30.74 -10.71
CA GLY A 738 15.51 -32.02 -10.98
C GLY A 738 14.92 -33.18 -10.19
N GLU A 739 14.63 -32.96 -8.90
CA GLU A 739 13.96 -33.93 -8.02
C GLU A 739 12.56 -34.28 -8.52
N GLN A 740 11.77 -33.24 -8.91
CA GLN A 740 10.42 -33.43 -9.45
C GLN A 740 10.45 -34.30 -10.71
N LEU A 741 11.35 -34.02 -11.65
CA LEU A 741 11.50 -34.76 -12.92
C LEU A 741 11.99 -36.21 -12.72
N SER A 742 12.66 -36.48 -11.61
CA SER A 742 13.23 -37.80 -11.29
C SER A 742 12.38 -38.61 -10.30
N SER A 743 11.15 -38.10 -9.96
CA SER A 743 10.23 -38.72 -8.98
C SER A 743 8.85 -38.96 -9.57
N GLY A 744 8.06 -39.79 -8.91
CA GLY A 744 6.65 -40.04 -9.23
C GLY A 744 6.42 -40.45 -10.68
N ALA A 745 5.30 -40.00 -11.26
CA ALA A 745 4.95 -40.34 -12.66
C ALA A 745 5.89 -39.74 -13.70
N GLN A 746 6.64 -38.68 -13.39
CA GLN A 746 7.58 -38.05 -14.32
C GLN A 746 8.81 -38.90 -14.53
N ARG A 747 9.21 -39.69 -13.53
CA ARG A 747 10.33 -40.64 -13.67
C ARG A 747 10.09 -41.71 -14.75
N GLU A 748 8.85 -42.09 -14.98
CA GLU A 748 8.47 -43.09 -15.99
C GLU A 748 8.42 -42.54 -17.41
N MET A 749 8.49 -41.20 -17.56
CA MET A 749 8.53 -40.54 -18.86
C MET A 749 9.90 -40.74 -19.53
N SER A 750 9.92 -40.75 -20.85
CA SER A 750 11.18 -40.72 -21.60
C SER A 750 11.95 -39.40 -21.37
N ASP A 751 13.26 -39.40 -21.52
CA ASP A 751 14.09 -38.19 -21.47
C ASP A 751 13.56 -37.12 -22.41
N ASP A 752 13.15 -37.49 -23.63
CA ASP A 752 12.54 -36.52 -24.57
C ASP A 752 11.31 -35.86 -24.05
N ALA A 753 10.41 -36.61 -23.43
CA ALA A 753 9.20 -36.05 -22.87
C ALA A 753 9.48 -35.11 -21.67
N ARG A 754 10.48 -35.46 -20.84
CA ARG A 754 10.95 -34.63 -19.73
C ARG A 754 11.64 -33.36 -20.26
N ILE A 755 12.49 -33.46 -21.27
CA ILE A 755 13.14 -32.32 -21.94
C ILE A 755 12.06 -31.41 -22.56
N ASP A 756 11.08 -31.96 -23.25
CA ASP A 756 10.00 -31.17 -23.84
C ASP A 756 9.23 -30.38 -22.75
N SER A 757 8.90 -31.02 -21.62
CA SER A 757 8.22 -30.35 -20.50
C SER A 757 9.08 -29.22 -19.91
N MET A 758 10.40 -29.40 -19.80
CA MET A 758 11.31 -28.34 -19.33
C MET A 758 11.34 -27.15 -20.28
N TRP A 759 11.37 -27.35 -21.60
CA TRP A 759 11.33 -26.26 -22.57
C TRP A 759 10.02 -25.50 -22.55
N TYR A 760 8.88 -26.22 -22.40
CA TYR A 760 7.60 -25.56 -22.23
C TYR A 760 7.56 -24.71 -20.96
N ALA A 761 8.06 -25.22 -19.85
CA ALA A 761 8.08 -24.50 -18.57
C ALA A 761 9.03 -23.29 -18.60
N ALA A 762 10.22 -23.43 -19.20
CA ALA A 762 11.23 -22.37 -19.24
C ALA A 762 10.93 -21.31 -20.33
N PHE A 763 10.58 -21.75 -21.54
CA PHE A 763 10.56 -20.90 -22.73
C PHE A 763 9.20 -20.80 -23.41
N ALA A 764 8.19 -21.51 -22.90
CA ALA A 764 6.82 -21.55 -23.45
C ALA A 764 6.77 -22.12 -24.90
N ARG A 765 7.71 -22.98 -25.28
CA ARG A 765 7.77 -23.62 -26.59
C ARG A 765 8.40 -25.01 -26.48
N ALA A 766 8.23 -25.85 -27.51
CA ALA A 766 8.97 -27.07 -27.64
C ALA A 766 10.47 -26.79 -27.96
N PRO A 767 11.39 -27.70 -27.58
CA PRO A 767 12.76 -27.62 -28.01
C PRO A 767 12.89 -27.84 -29.52
N ARG A 768 13.84 -27.16 -30.15
CA ARG A 768 14.23 -27.46 -31.53
C ARG A 768 14.95 -28.82 -31.57
N THR A 769 15.09 -29.38 -32.79
CA THR A 769 15.74 -30.70 -32.97
C THR A 769 17.18 -30.72 -32.44
N ASP A 770 17.92 -29.64 -32.66
CA ASP A 770 19.28 -29.45 -32.17
C ASP A 770 19.30 -29.30 -30.63
N GLU A 771 18.45 -28.48 -30.05
CA GLU A 771 18.35 -28.30 -28.60
C GLU A 771 18.02 -29.63 -27.88
N ARG A 772 17.07 -30.41 -28.41
CA ARG A 772 16.70 -31.70 -27.81
C ARG A 772 17.87 -32.70 -27.88
N ARG A 773 18.60 -32.72 -28.98
CA ARG A 773 19.80 -33.58 -29.09
C ARG A 773 20.86 -33.16 -28.08
N GLU A 774 21.18 -31.88 -28.00
CA GLU A 774 22.20 -31.35 -27.09
C GLU A 774 21.81 -31.59 -25.63
N ALA A 775 20.53 -31.44 -25.27
CA ALA A 775 20.04 -31.74 -23.94
C ALA A 775 20.20 -33.23 -23.56
N ARG A 776 19.95 -34.17 -24.50
CA ARG A 776 20.18 -35.60 -24.26
C ARG A 776 21.66 -35.92 -24.07
N GLU A 777 22.50 -35.36 -24.92
CA GLU A 777 23.98 -35.53 -24.81
C GLU A 777 24.46 -35.00 -23.46
N PHE A 778 23.97 -33.82 -23.04
CA PHE A 778 24.28 -33.22 -21.75
C PHE A 778 23.86 -34.13 -20.56
N LEU A 779 22.62 -34.62 -20.55
CA LEU A 779 22.13 -35.53 -19.52
C LEU A 779 22.95 -36.82 -19.45
N THR A 780 23.37 -37.37 -20.62
CA THR A 780 24.19 -38.56 -20.68
C THR A 780 25.58 -38.33 -20.08
N LEU A 781 26.19 -37.19 -20.38
CA LEU A 781 27.51 -36.81 -19.83
C LEU A 781 27.43 -36.58 -18.31
N GLU A 782 26.43 -35.89 -17.83
CA GLU A 782 26.26 -35.63 -16.40
C GLU A 782 26.01 -36.90 -15.57
N ARG A 783 25.25 -37.85 -16.12
CA ARG A 783 25.04 -39.16 -15.49
C ARG A 783 26.36 -39.97 -15.48
N GLY A 784 27.14 -39.96 -16.58
CA GLY A 784 28.41 -40.64 -16.68
C GLY A 784 29.49 -40.10 -15.75
N ALA A 785 29.68 -38.78 -15.70
CA ALA A 785 30.68 -38.14 -14.85
C ALA A 785 30.47 -38.42 -13.35
N ARG A 786 29.25 -38.69 -12.92
CA ARG A 786 28.92 -39.03 -11.52
C ARG A 786 29.09 -40.52 -11.21
N THR A 787 28.91 -41.39 -12.20
CA THR A 787 29.21 -42.84 -12.06
C THR A 787 30.68 -43.07 -11.74
N ASP A 788 31.57 -42.30 -12.38
CA ASP A 788 33.03 -42.40 -12.14
C ASP A 788 33.43 -41.86 -10.76
N ALA A 789 32.68 -40.86 -10.22
CA ALA A 789 32.96 -40.26 -8.91
C ALA A 789 32.45 -41.11 -7.71
N THR A 790 31.47 -42.02 -7.95
CA THR A 790 30.84 -42.86 -6.90
C THR A 790 31.34 -44.29 -6.89
N ALA A 791 32.23 -44.66 -7.81
CA ALA A 791 32.79 -46.04 -7.96
C ALA A 791 33.52 -46.56 -6.71
N ASP A 792 33.81 -45.71 -5.72
CA ASP A 792 34.46 -46.04 -4.44
C ASP A 792 33.50 -46.23 -3.24
N ALA A 793 32.17 -46.09 -3.42
CA ALA A 793 31.19 -46.18 -2.33
C ALA A 793 30.26 -47.39 -2.47
N THR A 794 30.13 -48.17 -1.42
CA THR A 794 29.22 -49.35 -1.28
C THR A 794 27.78 -48.93 -1.05
N ALA A 795 27.12 -48.26 -2.02
CA ALA A 795 25.72 -47.87 -1.95
C ALA A 795 24.81 -48.78 -2.79
N ASP A 796 23.54 -48.93 -2.41
CA ASP A 796 22.53 -49.69 -3.12
C ASP A 796 22.30 -49.11 -4.54
N ALA A 797 22.57 -49.88 -5.58
CA ALA A 797 22.64 -49.47 -6.99
C ALA A 797 21.36 -48.81 -7.53
N THR A 798 20.19 -49.08 -6.90
CA THR A 798 18.88 -48.45 -7.27
C THR A 798 18.72 -47.04 -6.72
N THR A 799 19.23 -46.81 -5.52
CA THR A 799 19.21 -45.47 -4.87
C THR A 799 20.20 -44.54 -5.54
N ASP A 800 21.33 -45.06 -6.01
CA ASP A 800 22.37 -44.31 -6.70
C ASP A 800 21.93 -43.81 -8.09
N ALA A 801 21.24 -44.64 -8.87
CA ALA A 801 20.75 -44.28 -10.21
C ALA A 801 19.65 -43.16 -10.16
N SER A 802 18.79 -43.14 -9.13
CA SER A 802 17.80 -42.07 -8.97
C SER A 802 18.45 -40.74 -8.57
N ALA A 803 19.45 -40.77 -7.72
CA ALA A 803 20.19 -39.59 -7.30
C ALA A 803 21.02 -39.01 -8.49
N GLN A 804 21.61 -39.86 -9.32
CA GLN A 804 22.31 -39.43 -10.52
C GLN A 804 21.39 -38.81 -11.56
N ASP A 805 20.19 -39.37 -11.77
CA ASP A 805 19.19 -38.83 -12.67
C ASP A 805 18.70 -37.45 -12.19
N SER A 806 18.37 -37.33 -10.90
CA SER A 806 17.97 -36.03 -10.29
C SER A 806 19.06 -34.97 -10.44
N ALA A 807 20.32 -35.34 -10.20
CA ALA A 807 21.44 -34.42 -10.32
C ALA A 807 21.71 -33.96 -11.77
N ALA A 808 21.55 -34.86 -12.77
CA ALA A 808 21.65 -34.49 -14.18
C ALA A 808 20.55 -33.53 -14.63
N PHE A 809 19.29 -33.77 -14.22
CA PHE A 809 18.19 -32.84 -14.48
C PHE A 809 18.32 -31.52 -13.70
N THR A 810 18.90 -31.53 -12.49
CA THR A 810 19.26 -30.30 -11.75
C THR A 810 20.25 -29.45 -12.54
N ALA A 811 21.29 -30.03 -13.10
CA ALA A 811 22.26 -29.32 -13.91
C ALA A 811 21.61 -28.72 -15.18
N LEU A 812 20.75 -29.49 -15.87
CA LEU A 812 20.00 -28.99 -17.02
C LEU A 812 19.03 -27.86 -16.63
N ALA A 813 18.31 -28.00 -15.51
CA ALA A 813 17.41 -26.96 -14.98
C ALA A 813 18.18 -25.67 -14.71
N HIS A 814 19.36 -25.77 -14.07
CA HIS A 814 20.19 -24.59 -13.79
C HIS A 814 20.66 -23.93 -15.10
N ALA A 815 21.07 -24.71 -16.10
CA ALA A 815 21.48 -24.21 -17.42
C ALA A 815 20.31 -23.44 -18.10
N LEU A 816 19.06 -23.95 -18.01
CA LEU A 816 17.89 -23.30 -18.58
C LEU A 816 17.56 -21.99 -17.85
N PHE A 817 17.68 -21.93 -16.52
CA PHE A 817 17.52 -20.68 -15.76
C PHE A 817 18.55 -19.62 -16.14
N CYS A 818 19.78 -20.02 -16.49
CA CYS A 818 20.84 -19.13 -16.94
C CYS A 818 20.69 -18.69 -18.41
N ALA A 819 19.79 -19.30 -19.18
CA ALA A 819 19.58 -18.96 -20.58
C ALA A 819 18.97 -17.58 -20.78
N LYS A 820 19.47 -16.81 -21.77
CA LYS A 820 18.90 -15.49 -22.09
C LYS A 820 17.40 -15.57 -22.41
N GLU A 821 16.93 -16.60 -23.06
CA GLU A 821 15.52 -16.79 -23.41
C GLU A 821 14.63 -16.91 -22.16
N PHE A 822 15.17 -17.39 -21.02
CA PHE A 822 14.42 -17.45 -19.78
C PHE A 822 14.09 -16.05 -19.25
N VAL A 823 15.04 -15.12 -19.32
CA VAL A 823 14.93 -13.79 -18.71
C VAL A 823 14.46 -12.69 -19.67
N PHE A 824 14.37 -12.96 -20.99
CA PHE A 824 13.97 -11.97 -21.99
C PHE A 824 12.66 -12.36 -22.70
N LEU A 825 11.83 -11.34 -23.00
CA LEU A 825 10.65 -11.44 -23.86
C LEU A 825 10.98 -10.93 -25.27
N ARG A 826 10.47 -11.64 -26.29
CA ARG A 826 10.55 -11.27 -27.69
C ARG A 826 9.20 -10.83 -28.22
#